data_a7daa08710cc39e491275973177051b2
#
_entry.id   a7daa08710cc39e491275973177051b2
#
_cell.length_a   1.000
_cell.length_b   1.000
_cell.length_c   1.000
_cell.angle_alpha   90.00
_cell.angle_beta   90.00
_cell.angle_gamma   90.00
#
_symmetry.space_group_name_H-M   'P 1'
#
loop_
_entity.id
_entity.type
_entity.pdbx_description
1 polymer ?
#
loop_
_entity_poly.entity_id
_entity_poly.type
_entity_poly.pdbx_seq_one_letter_code
_entity_poly.pdbx_strand_id
1 'polypeptide(L)'
;MLLEKACGELFRKGEIFMAIGTLPKELKGEWIWLPEKSGRGARDVRVFARKEFVLESSVPFSELWISAIPSYHVYVNGEHVGYGPAAPTRTKCYGDFYDIAPYLEVGSNVISIITCDMAIPTYSRYPHPPKIWCQVNIGERPVLWTDSTWRMIEPQCYSGGQPRCHAGLEYTESVNLKEFPAGWQLPGFQDKNWLEPRVIGPVTDSEPPLGISHIRPFMWFETDTLEPWVSGKFREGREFTFLSYRNLDGFKAGTYASQTYVHVGKDCETEIQISSDDPFVLFCNNDVVCRREQSVTDPPLFEMHGAFSVGGELLIHCRLCLKKGWNRLLCIQKCSENPMGFMIVFPSLPKGRLMFLREPSQSSMPGWLSDGPLRMPLEFAAPSLVLKNSEQNGFLPLYEHLNDISGYLNYCDYTPDAEPVSSADSLMTGDYVIYNLDEIQYGFPLLDISGSDGDVVDITSGIHLIDDHVKSIGPLGRKTDTIRLTAGSNSWMRLEPRGVKYIMLSVRRAAETVQPILRFVSYASDSAADTDFICSDGEFNAIWNTAVSSIHQCACQNIIDNPCGRRCQSLAESYIYSMTLYALFGGYNLSAKALAEFAEGQLENGMMQQIAPSGIFSYAPDVSLLWILWLNEHWIASGDAAFRDSMLPALDLLLEFFRFSAAKHDSLLVVEALGKSVFLNETETLDECGMFTPLNALYCRALLSASKLYGDAGMEEKSNACIAQATKLAERIRKLAYDPESGFFADSYYNGKRSGRCSFQTNLIALYSGVAKPSSFEAFSFKFLGDKQELLPLSNTKFFAFILETLFAFKQQYFGIELIREAYRYNRKLEEEKQANPNPHIFPIIAANYIIRELLGIRAAVPGMGQIYFNPACRNVRSAKGRIPNASGRIVLEWKLTEDEELAVNIDSNHPLDVLPMFEGCHIAGSTFNLGNYVNLLDPDSGGGQPEKAAEK
;
A
#
# COMPACT_ATOMS: atom_id res chain seq x y z
N MET A 1 -6.85 -23.68 9.18
CA MET A 1 -7.90 -24.41 9.94
C MET A 1 -9.10 -23.53 10.26
N LEU A 2 -8.95 -22.27 10.70
CA LEU A 2 -10.09 -21.32 10.85
C LEU A 2 -10.60 -20.80 9.51
N LEU A 3 -9.73 -20.48 8.56
CA LEU A 3 -10.09 -20.11 7.18
C LEU A 3 -10.76 -21.24 6.40
N GLU A 4 -10.35 -22.49 6.61
CA GLU A 4 -10.98 -23.66 5.97
C GLU A 4 -12.39 -23.95 6.48
N LYS A 5 -12.70 -23.69 7.76
CA LYS A 5 -14.06 -23.89 8.32
C LYS A 5 -15.03 -22.81 7.87
N ALA A 6 -14.61 -21.54 7.85
CA ALA A 6 -15.45 -20.42 7.38
C ALA A 6 -15.73 -20.50 5.87
N CYS A 7 -14.73 -20.86 5.05
CA CYS A 7 -14.95 -21.09 3.63
C CYS A 7 -15.84 -22.29 3.32
N GLY A 8 -15.73 -23.38 4.09
CA GLY A 8 -16.45 -24.64 3.77
C GLY A 8 -17.96 -24.63 4.01
N GLU A 9 -18.48 -23.77 4.87
CA GLU A 9 -19.93 -23.69 5.15
C GLU A 9 -20.67 -22.65 4.30
N LEU A 10 -19.99 -21.57 3.89
CA LEU A 10 -20.56 -20.54 2.99
C LEU A 10 -20.63 -20.98 1.51
N PHE A 11 -19.70 -21.85 1.09
CA PHE A 11 -19.70 -22.41 -0.30
C PHE A 11 -20.85 -23.41 -0.58
N ARG A 12 -21.59 -23.87 0.40
CA ARG A 12 -22.75 -24.77 0.19
C ARG A 12 -24.07 -24.06 -0.09
N LYS A 13 -24.10 -22.74 -0.11
CA LYS A 13 -25.31 -21.98 -0.46
C LYS A 13 -25.07 -21.10 -1.68
N GLY A 14 -25.13 -21.69 -2.86
CA GLY A 14 -25.39 -21.00 -4.09
C GLY A 14 -24.21 -20.76 -5.00
N GLU A 15 -23.87 -21.77 -5.80
CA GLU A 15 -23.22 -21.55 -7.10
C GLU A 15 -24.16 -20.72 -8.00
N ILE A 16 -24.04 -19.40 -7.92
CA ILE A 16 -24.44 -18.55 -9.02
C ILE A 16 -23.17 -17.97 -9.60
N PHE A 17 -22.61 -18.67 -10.59
CA PHE A 17 -21.63 -18.10 -11.52
C PHE A 17 -22.32 -16.97 -12.29
N MET A 18 -22.32 -15.76 -11.71
CA MET A 18 -22.65 -14.60 -12.52
C MET A 18 -21.40 -14.12 -13.22
N ALA A 19 -21.49 -14.02 -14.53
CA ALA A 19 -20.56 -13.29 -15.35
C ALA A 19 -20.29 -11.93 -14.67
N ILE A 20 -19.05 -11.51 -14.58
CA ILE A 20 -18.65 -10.17 -14.10
C ILE A 20 -19.50 -9.17 -14.88
N GLY A 21 -20.41 -8.49 -14.19
CA GLY A 21 -21.53 -7.81 -14.81
C GLY A 21 -21.09 -6.70 -15.76
N THR A 22 -21.82 -6.56 -16.83
CA THR A 22 -21.86 -5.30 -17.57
C THR A 22 -22.74 -4.32 -16.79
N LEU A 23 -22.46 -3.02 -16.87
CA LEU A 23 -23.36 -1.99 -16.32
C LEU A 23 -24.81 -2.29 -16.71
N PRO A 24 -25.80 -1.92 -15.88
CA PRO A 24 -27.19 -2.09 -16.21
C PRO A 24 -27.50 -1.59 -17.62
N LYS A 25 -28.32 -2.32 -18.38
CA LYS A 25 -28.74 -1.89 -19.72
C LYS A 25 -29.40 -0.51 -19.71
N GLU A 26 -30.08 -0.18 -18.62
CA GLU A 26 -30.66 1.11 -18.35
C GLU A 26 -30.03 1.73 -17.11
N LEU A 27 -29.10 2.65 -17.29
CA LEU A 27 -28.57 3.48 -16.24
C LEU A 27 -29.52 4.60 -15.89
N LYS A 28 -29.96 4.64 -14.63
CA LYS A 28 -30.82 5.70 -14.09
C LYS A 28 -30.17 6.42 -12.94
N GLY A 29 -30.67 7.61 -12.67
CA GLY A 29 -30.29 8.43 -11.55
C GLY A 29 -29.26 9.47 -11.89
N GLU A 30 -28.96 10.23 -10.87
CA GLU A 30 -28.13 11.41 -10.93
C GLU A 30 -27.01 11.29 -9.90
N TRP A 31 -25.85 11.85 -10.21
CA TRP A 31 -24.84 12.11 -9.20
C TRP A 31 -25.36 13.18 -8.24
N ILE A 32 -25.25 12.90 -6.95
CA ILE A 32 -25.72 13.79 -5.88
C ILE A 32 -24.61 14.08 -4.88
N TRP A 33 -24.69 15.24 -4.24
CA TRP A 33 -23.81 15.64 -3.14
C TRP A 33 -24.50 16.66 -2.23
N LEU A 34 -23.86 16.97 -1.08
CA LEU A 34 -24.34 18.02 -0.17
C LEU A 34 -24.50 19.37 -0.89
N PRO A 35 -25.50 20.20 -0.53
CA PRO A 35 -25.61 21.58 -0.98
C PRO A 35 -24.42 22.45 -0.52
N GLU A 36 -23.99 23.39 -1.33
CA GLU A 36 -22.78 24.22 -1.11
C GLU A 36 -22.74 25.01 0.23
N LYS A 37 -23.89 25.25 0.84
CA LYS A 37 -24.01 26.04 2.09
C LYS A 37 -23.95 25.21 3.36
N SER A 38 -23.76 23.90 3.28
CA SER A 38 -23.85 23.00 4.44
C SER A 38 -22.51 22.76 5.15
N GLY A 39 -21.37 23.11 4.54
CA GLY A 39 -20.06 22.70 5.03
C GLY A 39 -19.53 23.53 6.19
N ARG A 40 -19.08 22.86 7.25
CA ARG A 40 -18.30 23.42 8.36
C ARG A 40 -16.86 23.70 8.02
N GLY A 41 -16.37 23.12 6.96
CA GLY A 41 -15.00 23.25 6.47
C GLY A 41 -14.86 22.68 5.08
N ALA A 42 -13.81 23.09 4.37
CA ALA A 42 -13.55 22.64 3.00
C ALA A 42 -12.91 21.25 2.95
N ARG A 43 -12.62 20.59 4.08
CA ARG A 43 -11.82 19.35 4.16
C ARG A 43 -12.32 18.41 5.24
N ASP A 44 -12.08 17.11 5.04
CA ASP A 44 -12.41 16.06 6.00
C ASP A 44 -13.91 16.01 6.34
N VAL A 45 -14.76 16.13 5.31
CA VAL A 45 -16.22 16.16 5.43
C VAL A 45 -16.77 14.74 5.33
N ARG A 46 -17.49 14.28 6.36
CA ARG A 46 -18.26 13.02 6.32
C ARG A 46 -19.68 13.33 5.92
N VAL A 47 -20.28 12.43 5.15
CA VAL A 47 -21.66 12.59 4.66
C VAL A 47 -22.42 11.31 4.85
N PHE A 48 -23.59 11.41 5.48
CA PHE A 48 -24.58 10.35 5.52
C PHE A 48 -25.68 10.65 4.51
N ALA A 49 -26.02 9.65 3.70
CA ALA A 49 -27.08 9.71 2.73
C ALA A 49 -28.00 8.51 2.90
N ARG A 50 -29.34 8.71 2.76
CA ARG A 50 -30.30 7.62 2.86
C ARG A 50 -31.52 7.82 2.00
N LYS A 51 -32.17 6.70 1.63
CA LYS A 51 -33.43 6.67 0.92
C LYS A 51 -34.23 5.42 1.28
N GLU A 52 -35.48 5.63 1.69
CA GLU A 52 -36.45 4.54 1.90
C GLU A 52 -37.19 4.21 0.63
N PHE A 53 -37.58 2.95 0.48
CA PHE A 53 -38.42 2.44 -0.58
C PHE A 53 -39.24 1.24 -0.10
N VAL A 54 -40.28 0.87 -0.84
CA VAL A 54 -41.20 -0.19 -0.43
C VAL A 54 -41.17 -1.33 -1.43
N LEU A 55 -41.08 -2.57 -0.91
CA LEU A 55 -41.23 -3.81 -1.66
C LEU A 55 -42.58 -4.43 -1.36
N GLU A 56 -43.34 -4.76 -2.43
CA GLU A 56 -44.66 -5.41 -2.30
C GLU A 56 -44.55 -6.92 -2.07
N SER A 57 -43.46 -7.54 -2.46
CA SER A 57 -43.19 -8.99 -2.31
C SER A 57 -41.71 -9.29 -2.18
N SER A 58 -41.36 -10.44 -1.58
CA SER A 58 -40.00 -10.92 -1.53
C SER A 58 -39.40 -11.16 -2.93
N VAL A 59 -38.12 -10.92 -3.09
CA VAL A 59 -37.40 -11.06 -4.37
C VAL A 59 -36.23 -12.04 -4.20
N PRO A 60 -36.03 -12.97 -5.13
CA PRO A 60 -34.97 -13.96 -5.04
C PRO A 60 -33.58 -13.37 -5.34
N PHE A 61 -33.53 -12.25 -6.05
CA PHE A 61 -32.33 -11.57 -6.47
C PHE A 61 -32.62 -10.08 -6.69
N SER A 62 -31.72 -9.21 -6.21
CA SER A 62 -31.82 -7.76 -6.37
C SER A 62 -30.44 -7.14 -6.44
N GLU A 63 -30.23 -6.38 -7.50
CA GLU A 63 -28.96 -5.73 -7.78
C GLU A 63 -28.90 -4.34 -7.16
N LEU A 64 -27.89 -4.09 -6.34
CA LEU A 64 -27.43 -2.74 -5.97
C LEU A 64 -26.19 -2.41 -6.77
N TRP A 65 -26.29 -1.40 -7.62
CA TRP A 65 -25.15 -0.75 -8.27
C TRP A 65 -24.84 0.53 -7.54
N ILE A 66 -23.56 0.75 -7.18
CA ILE A 66 -23.18 1.92 -6.40
C ILE A 66 -21.78 2.41 -6.80
N SER A 67 -21.63 3.72 -6.79
CA SER A 67 -20.35 4.40 -6.95
C SER A 67 -20.31 5.64 -6.07
N ALA A 68 -19.14 5.95 -5.53
CA ALA A 68 -18.89 7.21 -4.83
C ALA A 68 -17.47 7.70 -5.08
N ILE A 69 -17.25 8.96 -4.95
CA ILE A 69 -15.94 9.58 -4.91
C ILE A 69 -15.82 10.31 -3.57
N PRO A 70 -14.81 9.99 -2.76
CA PRO A 70 -13.74 9.01 -2.98
C PRO A 70 -14.06 7.56 -2.61
N SER A 71 -14.97 7.30 -1.66
CA SER A 71 -15.32 5.96 -1.16
C SER A 71 -16.71 5.96 -0.50
N TYR A 72 -17.25 4.78 -0.28
CA TYR A 72 -18.52 4.59 0.44
C TYR A 72 -18.47 3.38 1.37
N HIS A 73 -19.27 3.43 2.43
CA HIS A 73 -19.85 2.27 3.11
C HIS A 73 -21.34 2.24 2.79
N VAL A 74 -21.86 1.09 2.41
CA VAL A 74 -23.30 0.96 2.10
C VAL A 74 -23.96 -0.04 3.04
N TYR A 75 -25.16 0.32 3.48
CA TYR A 75 -25.97 -0.47 4.39
C TYR A 75 -27.37 -0.66 3.77
N VAL A 76 -27.93 -1.82 4.05
CA VAL A 76 -29.35 -2.14 3.72
C VAL A 76 -30.03 -2.58 5.00
N ASN A 77 -31.07 -1.87 5.43
CA ASN A 77 -31.83 -2.16 6.65
C ASN A 77 -30.96 -2.31 7.92
N GLY A 78 -29.86 -1.55 8.01
CA GLY A 78 -28.91 -1.60 9.12
C GLY A 78 -27.74 -2.55 8.92
N GLU A 79 -27.86 -3.54 8.04
CA GLU A 79 -26.77 -4.47 7.75
C GLU A 79 -25.73 -3.85 6.80
N HIS A 80 -24.46 -3.99 7.15
CA HIS A 80 -23.37 -3.51 6.32
C HIS A 80 -23.17 -4.43 5.10
N VAL A 81 -23.30 -3.89 3.89
CA VAL A 81 -23.24 -4.67 2.65
C VAL A 81 -21.88 -4.58 1.98
N GLY A 82 -21.22 -3.43 2.06
CA GLY A 82 -19.93 -3.29 1.42
C GLY A 82 -19.27 -1.92 1.55
N TYR A 83 -18.00 -1.91 1.11
CA TYR A 83 -17.13 -0.72 1.03
C TYR A 83 -16.48 -0.66 -0.35
N GLY A 84 -16.41 0.51 -0.92
CA GLY A 84 -15.82 0.76 -2.24
C GLY A 84 -15.89 2.22 -2.64
N PRO A 85 -15.80 2.51 -3.93
CA PRO A 85 -15.35 1.64 -5.02
C PRO A 85 -13.82 1.60 -5.12
N ALA A 86 -13.31 0.92 -6.17
CA ALA A 86 -11.92 1.08 -6.58
C ALA A 86 -11.61 2.57 -6.80
N ALA A 87 -10.39 2.97 -6.44
CA ALA A 87 -9.99 4.38 -6.52
C ALA A 87 -10.15 4.93 -7.95
N PRO A 88 -10.75 6.12 -8.13
CA PRO A 88 -10.90 6.72 -9.45
C PRO A 88 -9.55 7.12 -10.05
N THR A 89 -9.42 6.93 -11.36
CA THR A 89 -8.30 7.48 -12.13
C THR A 89 -8.61 8.90 -12.61
N ARG A 90 -7.71 9.52 -13.36
CA ARG A 90 -8.01 10.81 -14.03
C ARG A 90 -9.21 10.71 -14.98
N THR A 91 -9.40 9.56 -15.61
CA THR A 91 -10.30 9.37 -16.77
C THR A 91 -11.46 8.43 -16.49
N LYS A 92 -11.49 7.75 -15.33
CA LYS A 92 -12.56 6.79 -14.97
C LYS A 92 -12.91 6.88 -13.51
N CYS A 93 -14.19 6.69 -13.18
CA CYS A 93 -14.66 6.27 -11.86
C CYS A 93 -15.29 4.88 -11.96
N TYR A 94 -15.28 4.16 -10.86
CA TYR A 94 -15.70 2.77 -10.82
C TYR A 94 -17.02 2.61 -10.06
N GLY A 95 -17.85 1.68 -10.52
CA GLY A 95 -19.05 1.22 -9.83
C GLY A 95 -18.90 -0.21 -9.39
N ASP A 96 -19.46 -0.51 -8.23
CA ASP A 96 -19.51 -1.85 -7.66
C ASP A 96 -20.94 -2.40 -7.73
N PHE A 97 -21.03 -3.71 -7.60
CA PHE A 97 -22.27 -4.46 -7.71
C PHE A 97 -22.43 -5.39 -6.50
N TYR A 98 -23.64 -5.42 -5.91
CA TYR A 98 -23.99 -6.30 -4.80
C TYR A 98 -25.35 -6.96 -5.03
N ASP A 99 -25.50 -8.26 -4.69
CA ASP A 99 -26.82 -8.86 -4.50
C ASP A 99 -27.32 -8.50 -3.10
N ILE A 100 -28.36 -7.69 -3.06
CA ILE A 100 -28.95 -7.24 -1.79
C ILE A 100 -30.23 -7.96 -1.39
N ALA A 101 -30.70 -8.94 -2.19
CA ALA A 101 -31.92 -9.68 -1.87
C ALA A 101 -31.92 -10.30 -0.44
N PRO A 102 -30.79 -10.82 0.08
CA PRO A 102 -30.74 -11.37 1.44
C PRO A 102 -31.04 -10.35 2.56
N TYR A 103 -30.87 -9.05 2.29
CA TYR A 103 -31.04 -7.96 3.24
C TYR A 103 -32.40 -7.24 3.09
N LEU A 104 -33.19 -7.59 2.06
CA LEU A 104 -34.47 -6.94 1.76
C LEU A 104 -35.65 -7.64 2.44
N GLU A 105 -36.58 -6.85 2.92
CA GLU A 105 -37.83 -7.31 3.54
C GLU A 105 -39.04 -6.86 2.73
N VAL A 106 -40.16 -7.59 2.87
CA VAL A 106 -41.45 -7.12 2.33
C VAL A 106 -41.91 -5.94 3.19
N GLY A 107 -42.20 -4.83 2.55
CA GLY A 107 -42.55 -3.57 3.22
C GLY A 107 -41.46 -2.51 3.03
N SER A 108 -41.22 -1.71 4.03
CA SER A 108 -40.26 -0.59 3.98
C SER A 108 -38.85 -1.09 4.09
N ASN A 109 -37.98 -0.64 3.19
CA ASN A 109 -36.55 -0.89 3.16
C ASN A 109 -35.81 0.43 3.06
N VAL A 110 -34.55 0.47 3.46
CA VAL A 110 -33.68 1.65 3.36
C VAL A 110 -32.30 1.29 2.82
N ILE A 111 -31.83 2.09 1.86
CA ILE A 111 -30.41 2.14 1.50
C ILE A 111 -29.76 3.32 2.21
N SER A 112 -28.68 3.06 2.92
CA SER A 112 -27.94 4.07 3.68
C SER A 112 -26.47 4.03 3.30
N ILE A 113 -25.87 5.22 3.09
CA ILE A 113 -24.52 5.36 2.59
C ILE A 113 -23.74 6.32 3.49
N ILE A 114 -22.54 5.91 3.90
CA ILE A 114 -21.54 6.81 4.49
C ILE A 114 -20.46 7.05 3.44
N THR A 115 -20.10 8.30 3.25
CA THR A 115 -18.96 8.69 2.41
C THR A 115 -18.18 9.82 3.06
N CYS A 116 -16.99 10.11 2.54
CA CYS A 116 -16.20 11.24 3.03
C CYS A 116 -15.60 12.03 1.85
N ASP A 117 -15.46 13.34 2.02
CA ASP A 117 -14.62 14.16 1.15
C ASP A 117 -13.35 14.53 1.91
N MET A 118 -12.23 13.98 1.53
CA MET A 118 -10.94 14.31 2.11
C MET A 118 -10.44 15.66 1.61
N ALA A 119 -10.86 16.09 0.42
CA ALA A 119 -10.45 17.32 -0.28
C ALA A 119 -8.92 17.48 -0.39
N ILE A 120 -8.18 16.39 -0.40
CA ILE A 120 -6.71 16.34 -0.44
C ILE A 120 -6.23 15.23 -1.39
N PRO A 121 -5.09 15.41 -2.05
CA PRO A 121 -4.44 14.33 -2.78
C PRO A 121 -3.92 13.28 -1.80
N THR A 122 -4.04 11.99 -2.19
CA THR A 122 -3.45 10.87 -1.45
C THR A 122 -2.61 10.01 -2.36
N TYR A 123 -1.82 9.11 -1.78
CA TYR A 123 -1.05 8.11 -2.53
C TYR A 123 -1.93 7.12 -3.30
N SER A 124 -3.15 6.87 -2.81
CA SER A 124 -4.03 5.85 -3.35
C SER A 124 -5.21 6.39 -4.16
N ARG A 125 -5.40 7.71 -4.22
CA ARG A 125 -6.57 8.32 -4.87
C ARG A 125 -6.23 9.63 -5.57
N TYR A 126 -6.75 9.77 -6.79
CA TYR A 126 -6.76 11.04 -7.51
C TYR A 126 -7.88 11.93 -6.94
N PRO A 127 -7.61 13.23 -6.67
CA PRO A 127 -8.63 14.13 -6.14
C PRO A 127 -9.64 14.51 -7.23
N HIS A 128 -10.86 14.04 -7.06
CA HIS A 128 -12.01 14.46 -7.85
C HIS A 128 -13.05 15.14 -6.94
N PRO A 129 -13.93 15.99 -7.48
CA PRO A 129 -15.07 16.47 -6.74
C PRO A 129 -15.91 15.31 -6.19
N PRO A 130 -16.32 15.37 -4.93
CA PRO A 130 -17.04 14.28 -4.30
C PRO A 130 -18.46 14.15 -4.88
N LYS A 131 -18.91 12.91 -5.02
CA LYS A 131 -20.24 12.58 -5.53
C LYS A 131 -20.65 11.16 -5.20
N ILE A 132 -21.94 10.89 -5.14
CA ILE A 132 -22.53 9.56 -4.90
C ILE A 132 -23.54 9.26 -5.99
N TRP A 133 -23.57 8.01 -6.43
CA TRP A 133 -24.63 7.44 -7.25
C TRP A 133 -24.92 6.00 -6.80
N CYS A 134 -26.20 5.63 -6.77
CA CYS A 134 -26.60 4.24 -6.69
C CYS A 134 -27.92 3.98 -7.43
N GLN A 135 -28.12 2.72 -7.80
CA GLN A 135 -29.32 2.21 -8.45
C GLN A 135 -29.63 0.81 -7.93
N VAL A 136 -30.88 0.55 -7.58
CA VAL A 136 -31.36 -0.78 -7.21
C VAL A 136 -32.25 -1.32 -8.31
N ASN A 137 -31.96 -2.55 -8.77
CA ASN A 137 -32.79 -3.26 -9.77
C ASN A 137 -33.41 -4.51 -9.15
N ILE A 138 -34.60 -4.82 -9.56
CA ILE A 138 -35.23 -6.13 -9.35
C ILE A 138 -35.41 -6.77 -10.74
N GLY A 139 -34.64 -7.81 -11.01
CA GLY A 139 -34.45 -8.27 -12.39
C GLY A 139 -33.81 -7.15 -13.23
N GLU A 140 -34.38 -6.89 -14.42
CA GLU A 140 -33.88 -5.79 -15.26
C GLU A 140 -34.56 -4.42 -14.94
N ARG A 141 -35.45 -4.34 -13.95
CA ARG A 141 -36.23 -3.14 -13.65
C ARG A 141 -35.62 -2.32 -12.54
N PRO A 142 -35.22 -1.06 -12.78
CA PRO A 142 -34.83 -0.14 -11.74
C PRO A 142 -35.99 0.21 -10.81
N VAL A 143 -35.81 0.09 -9.50
CA VAL A 143 -36.83 0.40 -8.47
C VAL A 143 -36.43 1.56 -7.57
N LEU A 144 -35.15 1.82 -7.45
CA LEU A 144 -34.59 2.93 -6.69
C LEU A 144 -33.36 3.46 -7.42
N TRP A 145 -33.14 4.78 -7.36
CA TRP A 145 -31.93 5.44 -7.85
C TRP A 145 -31.69 6.76 -7.10
N THR A 146 -30.47 7.27 -7.20
CA THR A 146 -30.11 8.58 -6.62
C THR A 146 -30.77 9.73 -7.41
N ASP A 147 -31.43 10.61 -6.67
CA ASP A 147 -32.08 11.80 -7.17
C ASP A 147 -32.27 12.87 -6.05
N SER A 148 -32.97 13.96 -6.32
CA SER A 148 -33.25 15.02 -5.35
C SER A 148 -34.11 14.58 -4.16
N THR A 149 -34.74 13.41 -4.20
CA THR A 149 -35.57 12.90 -3.10
C THR A 149 -34.81 12.17 -2.00
N TRP A 150 -33.52 11.97 -2.16
CA TRP A 150 -32.65 11.46 -1.11
C TRP A 150 -32.56 12.46 0.03
N ARG A 151 -32.07 11.98 1.18
CA ARG A 151 -31.77 12.83 2.35
C ARG A 151 -30.30 12.69 2.70
N MET A 152 -29.64 13.83 2.94
CA MET A 152 -28.21 13.88 3.23
C MET A 152 -27.94 14.80 4.42
N ILE A 153 -26.87 14.47 5.18
CA ILE A 153 -26.39 15.30 6.29
C ILE A 153 -24.87 15.20 6.41
N GLU A 154 -24.24 16.30 6.81
CA GLU A 154 -22.93 16.29 7.44
C GLU A 154 -23.15 16.06 8.94
N PRO A 155 -22.86 14.86 9.49
CA PRO A 155 -23.18 14.55 10.88
C PRO A 155 -22.25 15.30 11.83
N GLN A 156 -22.80 15.78 12.95
CA GLN A 156 -22.02 16.52 13.94
C GLN A 156 -21.12 15.62 14.79
N CYS A 157 -21.35 14.32 14.74
CA CYS A 157 -20.57 13.34 15.50
C CYS A 157 -19.10 13.24 15.07
N TYR A 158 -18.76 13.58 13.83
CA TYR A 158 -17.37 13.62 13.39
C TYR A 158 -16.78 15.01 13.58
N SER A 159 -15.62 15.09 14.22
CA SER A 159 -14.86 16.35 14.32
C SER A 159 -14.01 16.48 13.06
N GLY A 160 -14.33 17.42 12.19
CA GLY A 160 -13.55 17.72 10.99
C GLY A 160 -12.17 18.31 11.32
N GLY A 161 -11.28 18.31 10.31
CA GLY A 161 -9.93 18.86 10.44
C GLY A 161 -9.01 18.09 11.37
N GLN A 162 -9.22 16.79 11.48
CA GLN A 162 -8.34 15.91 12.24
C GLN A 162 -6.96 15.82 11.59
N PRO A 163 -5.91 15.42 12.34
CA PRO A 163 -4.59 15.18 11.77
C PRO A 163 -4.64 14.06 10.72
N ARG A 164 -3.87 14.23 9.66
CA ARG A 164 -3.66 13.15 8.70
C ARG A 164 -2.83 12.03 9.33
N CYS A 165 -3.13 10.79 8.96
CA CYS A 165 -2.26 9.68 9.30
C CYS A 165 -0.84 9.90 8.78
N HIS A 166 -0.72 10.43 7.55
CA HIS A 166 0.53 10.84 6.90
C HIS A 166 0.21 11.82 5.75
N ALA A 167 1.21 12.54 5.22
CA ALA A 167 1.06 13.50 4.13
C ALA A 167 0.32 12.97 2.89
N GLY A 168 0.46 11.69 2.58
CA GLY A 168 -0.20 11.03 1.46
C GLY A 168 -1.36 10.11 1.86
N LEU A 169 -1.81 10.14 3.13
CA LEU A 169 -2.88 9.28 3.63
C LEU A 169 -4.08 10.09 4.13
N GLU A 170 -5.12 9.37 4.54
CA GLU A 170 -6.36 9.90 5.10
C GLU A 170 -6.15 10.54 6.49
N TYR A 171 -7.22 11.12 7.00
CA TYR A 171 -7.29 11.67 8.36
C TYR A 171 -7.51 10.56 9.41
N THR A 172 -7.10 10.86 10.65
CA THR A 172 -7.55 10.09 11.82
C THR A 172 -9.01 10.44 12.11
N GLU A 173 -9.69 9.60 12.88
CA GLU A 173 -11.07 9.85 13.25
C GLU A 173 -11.17 10.35 14.69
N SER A 174 -12.05 11.35 14.91
CA SER A 174 -12.48 11.76 16.24
C SER A 174 -14.00 11.81 16.21
N VAL A 175 -14.61 10.87 16.94
CA VAL A 175 -16.06 10.63 16.89
C VAL A 175 -16.69 10.84 18.25
N ASN A 176 -17.76 11.62 18.30
CA ASN A 176 -18.62 11.78 19.47
C ASN A 176 -19.92 10.99 19.24
N LEU A 177 -20.02 9.82 19.84
CA LEU A 177 -21.16 8.91 19.64
C LEU A 177 -22.46 9.45 20.24
N LYS A 178 -22.41 10.43 21.14
CA LYS A 178 -23.59 11.13 21.62
C LYS A 178 -24.32 11.91 20.50
N GLU A 179 -23.56 12.43 19.54
CA GLU A 179 -24.10 13.18 18.40
C GLU A 179 -24.35 12.27 17.18
N PHE A 180 -24.12 10.96 17.32
CA PHE A 180 -24.35 10.01 16.23
C PHE A 180 -25.86 9.77 16.07
N PRO A 181 -26.42 9.88 14.87
CA PRO A 181 -27.86 9.72 14.64
C PRO A 181 -28.26 8.23 14.74
N ALA A 182 -28.47 7.74 15.95
CA ALA A 182 -28.78 6.33 16.20
C ALA A 182 -29.98 5.84 15.39
N GLY A 183 -29.85 4.67 14.75
CA GLY A 183 -30.90 4.06 13.93
C GLY A 183 -31.11 4.70 12.55
N TRP A 184 -30.25 5.60 12.11
CA TRP A 184 -30.38 6.26 10.79
C TRP A 184 -30.32 5.30 9.60
N GLN A 185 -29.76 4.12 9.81
CA GLN A 185 -29.66 3.04 8.82
C GLN A 185 -30.89 2.13 8.78
N LEU A 186 -31.89 2.37 9.64
CA LEU A 186 -33.09 1.55 9.76
C LEU A 186 -34.30 2.23 9.08
N PRO A 187 -35.27 1.46 8.58
CA PRO A 187 -36.53 2.02 8.08
C PRO A 187 -37.28 2.78 9.19
N GLY A 188 -37.99 3.84 8.81
CA GLY A 188 -38.79 4.65 9.72
C GLY A 188 -38.02 5.71 10.51
N PHE A 189 -36.73 5.89 10.28
CA PHE A 189 -35.95 6.96 10.90
C PHE A 189 -36.43 8.34 10.46
N GLN A 190 -36.49 9.30 11.39
CA GLN A 190 -36.99 10.65 11.11
C GLN A 190 -35.91 11.56 10.50
N ASP A 191 -35.80 11.56 9.19
CA ASP A 191 -34.82 12.32 8.39
C ASP A 191 -35.32 13.65 7.83
N LYS A 192 -36.51 14.13 8.31
CA LYS A 192 -37.14 15.38 7.79
C LYS A 192 -36.25 16.63 7.89
N ASN A 193 -35.31 16.63 8.85
CA ASN A 193 -34.37 17.73 9.07
C ASN A 193 -33.09 17.56 8.25
N TRP A 194 -32.95 16.48 7.50
CA TRP A 194 -31.82 16.28 6.63
C TRP A 194 -32.02 17.04 5.32
N LEU A 195 -30.93 17.40 4.67
CA LEU A 195 -30.93 18.22 3.47
C LEU A 195 -31.34 17.41 2.24
N GLU A 196 -31.99 18.07 1.30
CA GLU A 196 -32.10 17.58 -0.05
C GLU A 196 -30.73 17.73 -0.74
N PRO A 197 -30.26 16.72 -1.49
CA PRO A 197 -28.97 16.80 -2.15
C PRO A 197 -28.98 17.83 -3.29
N ARG A 198 -27.81 18.37 -3.56
CA ARG A 198 -27.55 19.03 -4.84
C ARG A 198 -27.39 17.94 -5.91
N VAL A 199 -28.19 17.99 -6.93
CA VAL A 199 -28.03 17.21 -8.15
C VAL A 199 -26.87 17.78 -8.97
N ILE A 200 -25.91 16.93 -9.33
CA ILE A 200 -24.72 17.31 -10.12
C ILE A 200 -25.00 17.11 -11.61
N GLY A 201 -25.65 15.99 -11.97
CA GLY A 201 -26.03 15.65 -13.34
C GLY A 201 -26.31 14.17 -13.50
N PRO A 202 -26.79 13.74 -14.67
CA PRO A 202 -27.10 12.33 -14.96
C PRO A 202 -25.85 11.45 -14.85
N VAL A 203 -26.00 10.22 -14.40
CA VAL A 203 -24.90 9.26 -14.31
C VAL A 203 -24.32 8.93 -15.69
N THR A 204 -25.12 8.98 -16.73
CA THR A 204 -24.73 8.75 -18.13
C THR A 204 -23.72 9.79 -18.65
N ASP A 205 -23.74 11.00 -18.10
CA ASP A 205 -22.92 12.13 -18.52
C ASP A 205 -21.80 12.39 -17.50
N SER A 206 -21.39 11.35 -16.77
CA SER A 206 -20.37 11.43 -15.72
C SER A 206 -19.01 11.85 -16.27
N GLU A 207 -18.38 12.80 -15.60
CA GLU A 207 -16.95 13.10 -15.75
C GLU A 207 -16.24 12.92 -14.39
N PRO A 208 -15.25 12.03 -14.30
CA PRO A 208 -14.92 11.01 -15.30
C PRO A 208 -16.04 9.98 -15.53
N PRO A 209 -16.10 9.30 -16.70
CA PRO A 209 -17.12 8.32 -17.03
C PRO A 209 -17.11 7.14 -16.05
N LEU A 210 -18.32 6.61 -15.76
CA LEU A 210 -18.52 5.45 -14.92
C LEU A 210 -18.14 4.17 -15.68
N GLY A 211 -17.26 3.37 -15.11
CA GLY A 211 -16.88 2.04 -15.56
C GLY A 211 -17.10 1.00 -14.46
N ILE A 212 -16.87 -0.25 -14.81
CA ILE A 212 -16.84 -1.36 -13.84
C ILE A 212 -15.40 -1.70 -13.51
N SER A 213 -15.13 -2.00 -12.26
CA SER A 213 -13.80 -2.45 -11.85
C SER A 213 -13.69 -3.91 -12.17
N HIS A 214 -14.16 -4.66 -12.97
CA HIS A 214 -14.00 -6.10 -13.29
C HIS A 214 -13.38 -6.96 -12.17
N ILE A 215 -13.29 -6.42 -10.97
CA ILE A 215 -12.81 -7.06 -9.75
C ILE A 215 -14.05 -7.32 -8.91
N ARG A 216 -14.17 -8.56 -8.45
CA ARG A 216 -15.34 -8.94 -7.64
C ARG A 216 -15.44 -8.05 -6.41
N PRO A 217 -16.67 -7.67 -5.99
CA PRO A 217 -16.89 -7.01 -4.72
C PRO A 217 -16.26 -7.82 -3.58
N PHE A 218 -15.75 -7.13 -2.60
CA PHE A 218 -15.03 -7.73 -1.49
C PHE A 218 -15.91 -8.62 -0.64
N MET A 219 -15.34 -9.73 -0.18
CA MET A 219 -15.90 -10.49 0.92
C MET A 219 -15.41 -9.88 2.24
N TRP A 220 -16.35 -9.66 3.15
CA TRP A 220 -16.08 -9.25 4.51
C TRP A 220 -15.88 -10.49 5.36
N PHE A 221 -14.70 -10.58 5.98
CA PHE A 221 -14.45 -11.58 7.01
C PHE A 221 -14.37 -10.85 8.34
N GLU A 222 -15.40 -11.03 9.18
CA GLU A 222 -15.36 -10.56 10.55
C GLU A 222 -14.69 -11.63 11.42
N THR A 223 -13.71 -11.23 12.23
CA THR A 223 -13.09 -12.13 13.19
C THR A 223 -14.05 -12.44 14.33
N ASP A 224 -13.83 -13.56 15.01
CA ASP A 224 -14.35 -13.74 16.35
C ASP A 224 -13.89 -12.57 17.25
N THR A 225 -14.53 -12.39 18.42
CA THR A 225 -14.09 -11.42 19.41
C THR A 225 -12.60 -11.63 19.70
N LEU A 226 -11.81 -10.58 19.57
CA LEU A 226 -10.39 -10.63 19.87
C LEU A 226 -10.18 -10.71 21.38
N GLU A 227 -9.36 -11.66 21.81
CA GLU A 227 -9.01 -11.78 23.21
C GLU A 227 -7.92 -10.78 23.61
N PRO A 228 -8.01 -10.15 24.78
CA PRO A 228 -6.97 -9.31 25.33
C PRO A 228 -5.64 -10.07 25.45
N TRP A 229 -4.58 -9.53 24.86
CA TRP A 229 -3.26 -10.16 24.88
C TRP A 229 -2.35 -9.60 25.99
N VAL A 230 -2.32 -8.25 26.10
CA VAL A 230 -1.57 -7.54 27.15
C VAL A 230 -2.44 -6.41 27.68
N SER A 231 -2.43 -6.20 28.97
CA SER A 231 -3.09 -5.06 29.61
C SER A 231 -2.17 -4.39 30.63
N GLY A 232 -2.38 -3.11 30.87
CA GLY A 232 -1.58 -2.34 31.79
C GLY A 232 -2.15 -0.96 32.08
N LYS A 233 -1.40 -0.19 32.85
CA LYS A 233 -1.73 1.20 33.19
C LYS A 233 -0.74 2.16 32.58
N PHE A 234 -1.23 3.32 32.15
CA PHE A 234 -0.35 4.42 31.82
C PHE A 234 0.29 4.98 33.06
N ARG A 235 1.61 5.15 33.06
CA ARG A 235 2.22 6.11 33.97
C ARG A 235 2.10 7.52 33.38
N GLU A 236 2.04 8.56 34.24
CA GLU A 236 2.12 9.95 33.80
C GLU A 236 3.34 10.14 32.90
N GLY A 237 3.11 10.34 31.61
CA GLY A 237 4.15 10.48 30.63
C GLY A 237 4.80 11.87 30.64
N ARG A 238 5.88 12.01 29.89
CA ARG A 238 6.50 13.31 29.64
C ARG A 238 5.61 14.15 28.73
N GLU A 239 5.37 15.40 29.10
CA GLU A 239 4.67 16.32 28.20
C GLU A 239 5.56 16.68 27.01
N PHE A 240 4.96 16.73 25.82
CA PHE A 240 5.66 17.21 24.62
C PHE A 240 4.71 18.02 23.73
N THR A 241 5.30 18.82 22.84
CA THR A 241 4.59 19.46 21.73
C THR A 241 5.33 19.18 20.42
N PHE A 242 4.58 18.93 19.38
CA PHE A 242 5.12 18.55 18.07
C PHE A 242 4.56 19.47 16.97
N LEU A 243 5.42 19.78 16.01
CA LEU A 243 5.14 20.61 14.86
C LEU A 243 5.64 19.89 13.61
N SER A 244 4.77 19.59 12.66
CA SER A 244 5.12 18.95 11.38
C SER A 244 4.68 19.82 10.21
N TYR A 245 5.57 19.99 9.24
CA TYR A 245 5.27 20.68 7.98
C TYR A 245 5.00 19.70 6.83
N ARG A 246 5.25 18.38 7.01
CA ARG A 246 5.08 17.35 5.96
C ARG A 246 3.71 17.35 5.31
N ASN A 247 2.72 17.77 6.05
CA ASN A 247 1.34 17.70 5.63
C ASN A 247 0.75 19.07 5.26
N LEU A 248 1.57 20.11 5.12
CA LEU A 248 1.12 21.38 4.57
C LEU A 248 0.83 21.22 3.08
N ASP A 249 -0.39 21.54 2.67
CA ASP A 249 -0.73 21.56 1.25
C ASP A 249 0.10 22.60 0.52
N GLY A 250 0.72 22.15 -0.57
CA GLY A 250 1.63 22.99 -1.33
C GLY A 250 2.92 23.35 -0.60
N PHE A 251 3.34 22.53 0.40
CA PHE A 251 4.62 22.68 1.08
C PHE A 251 5.75 22.85 0.06
N LYS A 252 6.62 23.81 0.34
CA LYS A 252 7.86 24.05 -0.41
C LYS A 252 8.99 24.18 0.59
N ALA A 253 10.16 23.64 0.25
CA ALA A 253 11.35 23.85 1.05
C ALA A 253 11.61 25.35 1.25
N GLY A 254 12.00 25.73 2.47
CA GLY A 254 12.24 27.11 2.82
C GLY A 254 12.17 27.38 4.31
N THR A 255 12.24 28.65 4.69
CA THR A 255 12.17 29.06 6.09
C THR A 255 10.71 29.25 6.52
N TYR A 256 10.33 28.60 7.62
CA TYR A 256 9.00 28.70 8.24
C TYR A 256 9.11 29.29 9.64
N ALA A 257 8.13 30.08 10.03
CA ALA A 257 7.98 30.57 11.40
C ALA A 257 6.71 29.98 12.01
N SER A 258 6.81 29.39 13.19
CA SER A 258 5.68 28.78 13.89
C SER A 258 5.62 29.28 15.32
N GLN A 259 4.44 29.68 15.78
CA GLN A 259 4.23 30.23 17.13
C GLN A 259 3.12 29.52 17.88
N THR A 260 3.30 29.44 19.19
CA THR A 260 2.27 29.01 20.15
C THR A 260 2.43 29.80 21.46
N TYR A 261 1.40 29.76 22.27
CA TYR A 261 1.37 30.46 23.55
C TYR A 261 1.15 29.49 24.70
N VAL A 262 1.89 29.69 25.79
CA VAL A 262 1.81 28.92 27.02
C VAL A 262 1.51 29.82 28.18
N HIS A 263 0.52 29.47 29.02
CA HIS A 263 0.18 30.22 30.22
C HIS A 263 0.70 29.52 31.47
N VAL A 264 1.39 30.25 32.34
CA VAL A 264 1.85 29.76 33.64
C VAL A 264 1.40 30.64 34.77
N GLY A 265 0.98 30.06 35.89
CA GLY A 265 0.50 30.82 37.06
C GLY A 265 1.58 31.49 37.86
N LYS A 266 2.85 31.12 37.71
CA LYS A 266 4.03 31.69 38.37
C LYS A 266 5.25 31.53 37.49
N ASP A 267 6.27 32.35 37.72
CA ASP A 267 7.57 32.18 37.07
C ASP A 267 8.09 30.77 37.31
N CYS A 268 8.51 30.08 36.26
CA CYS A 268 9.09 28.76 36.34
C CYS A 268 10.20 28.59 35.33
N GLU A 269 11.19 27.77 35.70
CA GLU A 269 12.25 27.31 34.83
C GLU A 269 12.12 25.78 34.71
N THR A 270 12.15 25.29 33.49
CA THR A 270 12.03 23.86 33.20
C THR A 270 13.10 23.43 32.19
N GLU A 271 13.62 22.23 32.34
CA GLU A 271 14.45 21.64 31.30
C GLU A 271 13.54 21.13 30.18
N ILE A 272 14.00 21.36 28.95
CA ILE A 272 13.34 20.84 27.75
C ILE A 272 14.36 20.09 26.87
N GLN A 273 13.84 19.15 26.14
CA GLN A 273 14.59 18.41 25.12
C GLN A 273 13.96 18.71 23.77
N ILE A 274 14.77 19.06 22.76
CA ILE A 274 14.28 19.41 21.43
C ILE A 274 14.86 18.45 20.41
N SER A 275 13.97 17.94 19.57
CA SER A 275 14.32 17.13 18.39
C SER A 275 13.87 17.84 17.12
N SER A 276 14.76 17.99 16.16
CA SER A 276 14.51 18.45 14.79
C SER A 276 15.68 18.05 13.90
N ASP A 277 15.40 17.59 12.68
CA ASP A 277 16.45 17.25 11.71
C ASP A 277 16.92 18.49 10.95
N ASP A 278 16.04 19.47 10.80
CA ASP A 278 16.31 20.71 10.09
C ASP A 278 16.90 21.79 11.02
N PRO A 279 17.68 22.73 10.47
CA PRO A 279 18.16 23.90 11.24
C PRO A 279 17.01 24.73 11.79
N PHE A 280 17.13 25.19 13.04
CA PHE A 280 16.10 25.98 13.68
C PHE A 280 16.65 26.96 14.72
N VAL A 281 15.83 27.93 15.08
CA VAL A 281 16.02 28.79 16.27
C VAL A 281 14.71 28.82 17.04
N LEU A 282 14.75 28.47 18.32
CA LEU A 282 13.60 28.58 19.22
C LEU A 282 13.74 29.83 20.10
N PHE A 283 12.71 30.65 20.16
CA PHE A 283 12.60 31.82 21.02
C PHE A 283 11.49 31.62 22.06
N CYS A 284 11.68 32.13 23.23
CA CYS A 284 10.66 32.35 24.25
C CYS A 284 10.59 33.83 24.60
N ASN A 285 9.45 34.48 24.43
CA ASN A 285 9.25 35.93 24.69
C ASN A 285 10.29 36.84 24.02
N ASN A 286 10.79 36.47 22.84
CA ASN A 286 11.86 37.09 22.04
C ASN A 286 13.32 36.75 22.45
N ASP A 287 13.53 36.08 23.56
CA ASP A 287 14.86 35.60 23.93
C ASP A 287 15.16 34.24 23.28
N VAL A 288 16.39 34.06 22.80
CA VAL A 288 16.80 32.80 22.20
C VAL A 288 16.90 31.73 23.30
N VAL A 289 16.14 30.65 23.14
CA VAL A 289 16.22 29.49 24.03
C VAL A 289 17.34 28.54 23.56
N CYS A 290 17.34 28.20 22.28
CA CYS A 290 18.37 27.38 21.65
C CYS A 290 18.32 27.49 20.12
N ARG A 291 19.36 26.96 19.46
CA ARG A 291 19.44 26.88 17.99
C ARG A 291 20.18 25.63 17.52
N ARG A 292 19.89 25.22 16.30
CA ARG A 292 20.68 24.26 15.51
C ARG A 292 21.02 24.93 14.18
N GLU A 293 22.28 24.94 13.80
CA GLU A 293 22.77 25.67 12.61
C GLU A 293 22.90 24.74 11.37
N GLN A 294 23.04 23.44 11.58
CA GLN A 294 23.23 22.47 10.50
C GLN A 294 22.14 21.39 10.51
N SER A 295 21.76 20.93 9.32
CA SER A 295 20.90 19.76 9.20
C SER A 295 21.63 18.49 9.67
N VAL A 296 20.91 17.56 10.23
CA VAL A 296 21.43 16.22 10.52
C VAL A 296 21.36 15.42 9.21
N THR A 297 22.52 15.06 8.69
CA THR A 297 22.64 14.49 7.36
C THR A 297 22.53 12.97 7.30
N ASP A 298 22.52 12.23 8.47
CA ASP A 298 22.49 10.77 8.41
C ASP A 298 22.21 10.12 9.77
N PRO A 299 21.36 9.10 9.81
CA PRO A 299 20.08 8.97 9.12
C PRO A 299 19.00 9.82 9.79
N PRO A 300 17.91 10.15 9.11
CA PRO A 300 16.86 10.95 9.72
C PRO A 300 16.31 10.24 10.96
N LEU A 301 16.32 10.94 12.08
CA LEU A 301 15.94 10.46 13.42
C LEU A 301 14.59 9.73 13.48
N PHE A 302 13.72 9.98 12.52
CA PHE A 302 12.37 9.45 12.46
C PHE A 302 12.22 8.17 11.62
N GLU A 303 13.16 7.87 10.73
CA GLU A 303 13.06 6.67 9.88
C GLU A 303 13.66 5.42 10.52
N MET A 304 14.65 5.56 11.38
CA MET A 304 15.37 4.41 11.95
C MET A 304 14.75 3.75 13.19
N HIS A 305 13.89 4.43 13.92
CA HIS A 305 13.46 3.89 15.22
C HIS A 305 11.94 3.90 15.48
N GLY A 306 11.13 4.06 14.46
CA GLY A 306 9.68 3.76 14.51
C GLY A 306 8.84 4.43 15.60
N ALA A 307 9.45 5.18 16.47
CA ALA A 307 8.87 6.01 17.51
C ALA A 307 9.90 7.04 17.86
N PHE A 308 9.49 8.10 18.50
CA PHE A 308 10.37 9.05 19.16
C PHE A 308 11.31 8.34 20.14
N SER A 309 12.11 7.41 19.66
CA SER A 309 13.25 6.88 20.35
C SER A 309 14.30 7.95 20.25
N VAL A 310 14.31 8.69 21.24
CA VAL A 310 15.26 9.69 21.57
C VAL A 310 16.59 9.00 21.79
N GLY A 311 17.32 8.72 20.72
CA GLY A 311 18.75 8.40 20.81
C GLY A 311 19.42 9.60 21.47
N GLY A 312 19.98 9.42 22.67
CA GLY A 312 20.39 10.51 23.54
C GLY A 312 21.40 11.52 22.98
N GLU A 313 21.99 11.27 21.80
CA GLU A 313 23.03 12.13 21.20
C GLU A 313 22.48 13.23 20.27
N LEU A 314 21.25 13.17 19.84
CA LEU A 314 20.66 14.11 18.86
C LEU A 314 19.67 15.10 19.47
N LEU A 315 19.36 14.96 20.75
CA LEU A 315 18.53 15.91 21.48
C LEU A 315 19.34 17.12 21.91
N ILE A 316 18.74 18.29 21.68
CA ILE A 316 19.23 19.51 22.28
C ILE A 316 18.60 19.67 23.67
N HIS A 317 19.40 19.60 24.70
CA HIS A 317 18.98 19.89 26.06
C HIS A 317 19.14 21.38 26.34
N CYS A 318 18.07 22.03 26.75
CA CYS A 318 18.14 23.45 27.10
C CYS A 318 17.15 23.82 28.22
N ARG A 319 17.28 25.02 28.77
CA ARG A 319 16.40 25.53 29.81
C ARG A 319 15.39 26.49 29.19
N LEU A 320 14.13 26.31 29.55
CA LEU A 320 13.04 27.20 29.18
C LEU A 320 12.58 27.98 30.41
N CYS A 321 12.73 29.31 30.36
CA CYS A 321 12.30 30.23 31.41
C CYS A 321 10.95 30.82 31.03
N LEU A 322 9.89 30.41 31.73
CA LEU A 322 8.53 30.91 31.54
C LEU A 322 8.22 31.95 32.62
N LYS A 323 7.68 33.11 32.24
CA LYS A 323 7.23 34.15 33.12
C LYS A 323 5.74 34.01 33.45
N LYS A 324 5.34 34.41 34.64
CA LYS A 324 3.92 34.42 35.05
C LYS A 324 3.05 35.07 33.98
N GLY A 325 1.98 34.42 33.58
CA GLY A 325 1.09 34.83 32.52
C GLY A 325 1.39 34.15 31.22
N TRP A 326 1.11 34.78 30.10
CA TRP A 326 1.29 34.26 28.75
C TRP A 326 2.73 34.38 28.28
N ASN A 327 3.26 33.28 27.77
CA ASN A 327 4.57 33.20 27.15
C ASN A 327 4.41 32.77 25.69
N ARG A 328 5.08 33.45 24.78
CA ARG A 328 5.12 33.10 23.37
C ARG A 328 6.34 32.25 23.07
N LEU A 329 6.12 31.06 22.52
CA LEU A 329 7.17 30.26 21.89
C LEU A 329 7.11 30.50 20.37
N LEU A 330 8.24 30.85 19.78
CA LEU A 330 8.41 31.05 18.34
C LEU A 330 9.54 30.17 17.85
N CYS A 331 9.23 29.23 16.98
CA CYS A 331 10.21 28.40 16.28
C CYS A 331 10.36 28.93 14.84
N ILE A 332 11.58 29.19 14.43
CA ILE A 332 11.92 29.49 13.03
C ILE A 332 12.79 28.36 12.53
N GLN A 333 12.33 27.65 11.50
CA GLN A 333 12.95 26.45 11.00
C GLN A 333 13.20 26.55 9.48
N LYS A 334 14.38 26.17 9.03
CA LYS A 334 14.71 26.04 7.60
C LYS A 334 14.40 24.61 7.16
N CYS A 335 13.20 24.41 6.66
CA CYS A 335 12.71 23.11 6.23
C CYS A 335 13.33 22.67 4.92
N SER A 336 13.82 21.45 4.88
CA SER A 336 14.24 20.71 3.68
C SER A 336 13.03 20.32 2.80
N GLU A 337 13.25 19.66 1.68
CA GLU A 337 12.17 19.16 0.81
C GLU A 337 11.30 18.10 1.51
N ASN A 338 11.87 17.37 2.48
CA ASN A 338 11.20 16.37 3.31
C ASN A 338 11.35 16.69 4.80
N PRO A 339 10.71 17.74 5.32
CA PRO A 339 10.89 18.13 6.71
C PRO A 339 10.28 17.09 7.65
N MET A 340 11.04 16.67 8.66
CA MET A 340 10.57 15.68 9.64
C MET A 340 9.73 16.30 10.74
N GLY A 341 9.94 17.58 11.03
CA GLY A 341 9.23 18.30 12.06
C GLY A 341 10.11 18.82 13.19
N PHE A 342 9.45 19.32 14.20
CA PHE A 342 10.07 19.92 15.38
C PHE A 342 9.31 19.46 16.63
N MET A 343 10.02 18.96 17.63
CA MET A 343 9.41 18.47 18.86
C MET A 343 10.11 19.06 20.08
N ILE A 344 9.31 19.48 21.06
CA ILE A 344 9.78 19.86 22.40
C ILE A 344 9.21 18.86 23.40
N VAL A 345 10.07 18.21 24.17
CA VAL A 345 9.71 17.32 25.28
C VAL A 345 10.02 18.02 26.59
N PHE A 346 9.14 17.90 27.56
CA PHE A 346 9.26 18.43 28.90
C PHE A 346 9.49 17.29 29.91
N PRO A 347 10.76 16.95 30.27
CA PRO A 347 11.07 15.77 31.09
C PRO A 347 10.54 15.87 32.52
N SER A 348 10.37 17.08 33.05
CA SER A 348 9.95 17.28 34.44
C SER A 348 9.11 18.55 34.56
N LEU A 349 7.79 18.40 34.38
CA LEU A 349 6.86 19.47 34.74
C LEU A 349 6.28 19.24 36.14
N PRO A 350 6.09 20.30 36.92
CA PRO A 350 5.25 20.20 38.10
C PRO A 350 3.84 19.83 37.68
N LYS A 351 3.15 18.99 38.47
CA LYS A 351 1.77 18.52 38.26
C LYS A 351 0.86 19.66 37.77
N GLY A 352 0.58 19.67 36.48
CA GLY A 352 -0.27 20.68 35.84
C GLY A 352 0.04 20.75 34.34
N ARG A 353 -0.93 20.41 33.52
CA ARG A 353 -0.78 20.38 32.06
C ARG A 353 -0.42 21.75 31.51
N LEU A 354 0.65 21.84 30.72
CA LEU A 354 0.88 22.99 29.85
C LEU A 354 -0.09 22.89 28.66
N MET A 355 -0.87 23.92 28.42
CA MET A 355 -1.65 24.03 27.20
C MET A 355 -0.92 24.93 26.21
N PHE A 356 -0.69 24.40 25.01
CA PHE A 356 -0.10 25.12 23.89
C PHE A 356 -1.26 25.67 23.04
N LEU A 357 -1.47 27.00 23.08
CA LEU A 357 -2.63 27.64 22.48
C LEU A 357 -2.21 28.54 21.32
N ARG A 358 -3.05 28.67 20.31
CA ARG A 358 -2.77 29.49 19.11
C ARG A 358 -2.70 30.98 19.43
N GLU A 359 -3.45 31.42 20.43
CA GLU A 359 -3.53 32.80 20.86
C GLU A 359 -3.41 32.90 22.40
N PRO A 360 -2.99 34.04 22.96
CA PRO A 360 -2.88 34.21 24.39
C PRO A 360 -4.25 34.43 25.05
N SER A 361 -5.13 33.43 24.90
CA SER A 361 -6.49 33.39 25.46
C SER A 361 -6.82 31.98 25.91
N GLN A 362 -7.46 31.85 27.08
CA GLN A 362 -7.90 30.54 27.59
C GLN A 362 -9.01 29.88 26.75
N SER A 363 -9.70 30.66 25.93
CA SER A 363 -10.71 30.20 24.99
C SER A 363 -10.12 29.86 23.60
N SER A 364 -8.81 30.06 23.43
CA SER A 364 -8.15 29.77 22.15
C SER A 364 -8.03 28.27 21.89
N MET A 365 -8.00 27.93 20.63
CA MET A 365 -7.75 26.55 20.18
C MET A 365 -6.32 26.13 20.52
N PRO A 366 -6.10 24.87 20.93
CA PRO A 366 -4.76 24.31 21.06
C PRO A 366 -4.01 24.30 19.72
N GLY A 367 -2.67 24.38 19.77
CA GLY A 367 -1.80 24.18 18.61
C GLY A 367 -0.87 25.33 18.30
N TRP A 368 -0.27 25.23 17.12
CA TRP A 368 0.66 26.20 16.57
C TRP A 368 0.02 26.94 15.40
N LEU A 369 0.42 28.19 15.19
CA LEU A 369 0.20 28.91 13.95
C LEU A 369 1.50 29.01 13.19
N SER A 370 1.47 28.85 11.87
CA SER A 370 2.66 28.86 11.03
C SER A 370 2.50 29.76 9.81
N ASP A 371 3.59 30.37 9.39
CA ASP A 371 3.72 31.18 8.18
C ASP A 371 5.00 30.78 7.44
N GLY A 372 4.90 30.67 6.11
CA GLY A 372 6.05 30.31 5.26
C GLY A 372 5.64 29.73 3.90
N PRO A 373 6.63 29.52 2.99
CA PRO A 373 8.04 29.83 3.19
C PRO A 373 8.35 31.32 3.15
N LEU A 374 9.05 31.80 4.18
CA LEU A 374 9.45 33.20 4.32
C LEU A 374 10.61 33.49 3.35
N ARG A 375 10.61 34.67 2.77
CA ARG A 375 11.72 35.17 1.94
C ARG A 375 12.92 35.66 2.75
N MET A 376 13.24 34.92 3.82
CA MET A 376 14.26 35.28 4.77
C MET A 376 15.16 34.10 5.10
N PRO A 377 16.49 34.23 5.01
CA PRO A 377 17.41 33.22 5.51
C PRO A 377 17.33 33.07 7.02
N LEU A 378 17.53 31.86 7.52
CA LEU A 378 17.47 31.54 8.95
C LEU A 378 18.47 32.38 9.80
N GLU A 379 19.61 32.74 9.22
CA GLU A 379 20.68 33.50 9.87
C GLU A 379 20.25 34.92 10.29
N PHE A 380 19.24 35.48 9.59
CA PHE A 380 18.67 36.80 9.87
C PHE A 380 17.37 36.71 10.66
N ALA A 381 17.00 35.55 11.17
CA ALA A 381 15.76 35.32 11.86
C ALA A 381 15.76 36.02 13.24
N ALA A 382 15.21 37.22 13.30
CA ALA A 382 14.89 37.93 14.53
C ALA A 382 13.37 37.96 14.72
N PRO A 383 12.85 37.76 15.94
CA PRO A 383 11.41 37.72 16.19
C PRO A 383 10.66 38.95 15.65
N SER A 384 11.24 40.11 15.77
CA SER A 384 10.65 41.37 15.27
C SER A 384 10.56 41.48 13.76
N LEU A 385 11.54 40.91 13.03
CA LEU A 385 11.54 40.88 11.56
C LEU A 385 10.57 39.83 11.03
N VAL A 386 10.50 38.66 11.67
CA VAL A 386 9.57 37.59 11.30
C VAL A 386 8.14 38.04 11.49
N LEU A 387 7.80 38.65 12.63
CA LEU A 387 6.48 39.15 12.92
C LEU A 387 6.05 40.26 11.93
N LYS A 388 6.97 41.13 11.56
CA LYS A 388 6.71 42.18 10.58
C LYS A 388 6.41 41.68 9.18
N ASN A 389 7.09 40.58 8.80
CA ASN A 389 6.84 39.91 7.50
C ASN A 389 5.57 39.06 7.53
N SER A 390 5.24 38.45 8.68
CA SER A 390 4.04 37.64 8.85
C SER A 390 2.76 38.46 8.96
N GLU A 391 2.83 39.72 9.42
CA GLU A 391 1.69 40.64 9.39
C GLU A 391 1.16 40.91 7.97
N GLN A 392 1.98 40.66 6.93
CA GLN A 392 1.58 40.84 5.53
C GLN A 392 0.87 39.61 4.95
N ASN A 393 1.20 38.38 5.43
CA ASN A 393 0.66 37.13 4.90
C ASN A 393 -0.25 36.37 5.87
N GLY A 394 -0.15 36.69 7.17
CA GLY A 394 -0.90 36.09 8.27
C GLY A 394 -0.39 34.67 8.67
N PHE A 395 -0.35 34.43 9.98
CA PHE A 395 -0.12 33.09 10.51
C PHE A 395 -1.37 32.21 10.29
N LEU A 396 -1.23 31.11 9.60
CA LEU A 396 -2.29 30.14 9.36
C LEU A 396 -2.16 28.96 10.33
N PRO A 397 -3.28 28.38 10.79
CA PRO A 397 -3.22 27.16 11.55
C PRO A 397 -2.56 26.06 10.72
N LEU A 398 -1.61 25.34 11.30
CA LEU A 398 -1.20 24.05 10.77
C LEU A 398 -2.35 23.09 11.05
N TYR A 399 -3.02 22.63 10.02
CA TYR A 399 -4.22 21.78 10.14
C TYR A 399 -3.96 20.42 10.82
N GLU A 400 -2.71 20.08 11.04
CA GLU A 400 -2.27 18.87 11.71
C GLU A 400 -2.12 19.00 13.21
N HIS A 401 -2.23 20.18 13.72
CA HIS A 401 -2.23 20.36 15.13
C HIS A 401 -3.62 20.02 15.66
N LEU A 402 -3.64 18.93 16.20
CA LEU A 402 -4.56 18.33 17.12
C LEU A 402 -5.31 19.35 17.91
N ASN A 403 -6.62 19.34 17.71
CA ASN A 403 -7.54 20.03 18.60
C ASN A 403 -7.46 19.49 20.04
N ASP A 404 -6.71 18.42 20.28
CA ASP A 404 -6.49 17.85 21.59
C ASP A 404 -5.04 17.33 21.72
N ILE A 405 -4.11 18.23 21.93
CA ILE A 405 -2.72 17.93 22.26
C ILE A 405 -2.64 17.07 23.53
N SER A 406 -3.60 17.18 24.44
CA SER A 406 -3.59 16.45 25.70
C SER A 406 -3.58 14.93 25.50
N GLY A 407 -4.19 14.43 24.42
CA GLY A 407 -4.14 13.02 24.06
C GLY A 407 -2.78 12.49 23.63
N TYR A 408 -1.92 13.33 23.05
CA TYR A 408 -0.54 12.93 22.69
C TYR A 408 0.40 12.92 23.86
N LEU A 409 0.22 13.85 24.77
CA LEU A 409 1.13 14.05 25.89
C LEU A 409 1.13 12.85 26.84
N ASN A 410 0.05 12.08 26.88
CA ASN A 410 -0.09 10.96 27.79
C ASN A 410 0.43 9.61 27.24
N TYR A 411 0.72 9.52 25.93
CA TYR A 411 1.00 8.24 25.28
C TYR A 411 2.47 8.01 24.91
N CYS A 412 3.35 8.91 25.25
CA CYS A 412 4.74 8.83 24.80
C CYS A 412 5.70 8.09 25.71
N ASP A 413 5.37 7.89 26.98
CA ASP A 413 6.20 7.20 27.94
C ASP A 413 5.42 6.11 28.69
N TYR A 414 5.21 5.00 28.00
CA TYR A 414 4.84 3.79 28.71
C TYR A 414 6.08 3.18 29.31
N THR A 415 6.06 3.01 30.61
CA THR A 415 7.12 2.25 31.29
C THR A 415 6.67 0.81 31.45
N PRO A 416 7.56 -0.18 31.23
CA PRO A 416 7.24 -1.62 31.26
C PRO A 416 6.75 -2.15 32.61
N ASP A 417 6.86 -1.38 33.68
CA ASP A 417 6.47 -1.77 35.03
C ASP A 417 5.00 -1.44 35.35
N ALA A 418 4.14 -1.33 34.34
CA ALA A 418 2.72 -1.16 34.58
C ALA A 418 2.16 -2.41 35.26
N GLU A 419 1.53 -2.25 36.42
CA GLU A 419 0.79 -3.34 37.05
C GLU A 419 -0.28 -3.85 36.10
N PRO A 420 -0.45 -5.18 35.93
CA PRO A 420 -1.53 -5.70 35.12
C PRO A 420 -2.88 -5.19 35.62
N VAL A 421 -3.79 -4.92 34.70
CA VAL A 421 -5.15 -4.51 35.03
C VAL A 421 -5.84 -5.71 35.69
N SER A 422 -6.65 -5.45 36.68
CA SER A 422 -7.36 -6.49 37.41
C SER A 422 -8.35 -7.29 36.56
N SER A 423 -8.85 -6.69 35.49
CA SER A 423 -9.67 -7.34 34.46
C SER A 423 -9.54 -6.57 33.15
N ALA A 424 -9.15 -7.25 32.08
CA ALA A 424 -9.08 -6.65 30.73
C ALA A 424 -10.47 -6.36 30.13
N ASP A 425 -11.54 -6.96 30.70
CA ASP A 425 -12.91 -6.77 30.24
C ASP A 425 -13.59 -5.54 30.89
N SER A 426 -12.91 -4.87 31.83
CA SER A 426 -13.47 -3.72 32.55
C SER A 426 -12.33 -2.73 32.86
N LEU A 427 -12.23 -1.68 32.05
CA LEU A 427 -11.12 -0.73 32.08
C LEU A 427 -11.55 0.60 32.72
N MET A 428 -10.65 1.20 33.50
CA MET A 428 -10.80 2.51 34.12
C MET A 428 -9.90 3.56 33.43
N THR A 429 -10.09 4.81 33.79
CA THR A 429 -9.20 5.89 33.38
C THR A 429 -7.73 5.55 33.65
N GLY A 430 -6.91 5.63 32.61
CA GLY A 430 -5.48 5.31 32.65
C GLY A 430 -5.15 3.86 32.31
N ASP A 431 -6.15 2.98 32.10
CA ASP A 431 -5.93 1.60 31.68
C ASP A 431 -5.78 1.49 30.17
N TYR A 432 -5.03 0.49 29.71
CA TYR A 432 -4.99 0.08 28.32
C TYR A 432 -5.02 -1.43 28.16
N VAL A 433 -5.44 -1.88 26.99
CA VAL A 433 -5.39 -3.28 26.57
C VAL A 433 -4.89 -3.35 25.14
N ILE A 434 -4.05 -4.34 24.83
CA ILE A 434 -3.55 -4.64 23.50
C ILE A 434 -4.14 -5.95 23.03
N TYR A 435 -4.64 -5.96 21.82
CA TYR A 435 -5.12 -7.12 21.08
C TYR A 435 -4.11 -7.48 20.00
N ASN A 436 -3.84 -8.76 19.81
CA ASN A 436 -2.94 -9.29 18.79
C ASN A 436 -3.73 -10.09 17.76
N LEU A 437 -3.57 -9.75 16.49
CA LEU A 437 -4.20 -10.46 15.37
C LEU A 437 -3.34 -11.61 14.83
N ASP A 438 -2.27 -12.00 15.54
CA ASP A 438 -1.27 -13.00 15.15
C ASP A 438 -0.50 -12.65 13.88
N GLU A 439 -1.18 -12.31 12.81
CA GLU A 439 -0.62 -11.84 11.55
C GLU A 439 -1.09 -10.40 11.24
N ILE A 440 -0.41 -9.75 10.31
CA ILE A 440 -0.88 -8.46 9.80
C ILE A 440 -2.18 -8.71 9.04
N GLN A 441 -3.21 -7.94 9.36
CA GLN A 441 -4.50 -7.92 8.67
C GLN A 441 -4.73 -6.53 8.06
N TYR A 442 -5.39 -6.48 6.90
CA TYR A 442 -5.82 -5.23 6.30
C TYR A 442 -7.33 -5.10 6.36
N GLY A 443 -7.84 -4.03 6.96
CA GLY A 443 -9.28 -3.89 7.17
C GLY A 443 -9.64 -2.85 8.21
N PHE A 444 -10.72 -3.10 8.94
CA PHE A 444 -11.40 -2.13 9.79
C PHE A 444 -11.53 -2.66 11.22
N PRO A 445 -10.97 -1.96 12.22
CA PRO A 445 -11.34 -2.20 13.62
C PRO A 445 -12.83 -1.93 13.84
N LEU A 446 -13.51 -2.87 14.47
CA LEU A 446 -14.90 -2.77 14.89
C LEU A 446 -14.95 -2.90 16.42
N LEU A 447 -15.35 -1.82 17.08
CA LEU A 447 -15.43 -1.73 18.53
C LEU A 447 -16.89 -1.62 18.97
N ASP A 448 -17.33 -2.58 19.79
CA ASP A 448 -18.51 -2.43 20.63
C ASP A 448 -18.03 -2.15 22.07
N ILE A 449 -18.59 -1.15 22.73
CA ILE A 449 -18.11 -0.73 24.05
C ILE A 449 -19.25 -0.16 24.89
N SER A 450 -19.34 -0.60 26.13
CA SER A 450 -20.26 -0.02 27.12
C SER A 450 -19.51 1.00 27.97
N GLY A 451 -20.15 2.15 28.26
CA GLY A 451 -19.58 3.20 29.10
C GLY A 451 -20.59 4.27 29.50
N SER A 452 -20.09 5.33 30.10
CA SER A 452 -20.86 6.49 30.56
C SER A 452 -20.78 7.65 29.55
N ASP A 453 -21.74 8.59 29.66
CA ASP A 453 -21.78 9.77 28.82
C ASP A 453 -20.52 10.62 28.99
N GLY A 454 -19.81 10.83 27.85
CA GLY A 454 -18.60 11.62 27.81
C GLY A 454 -17.32 10.87 28.17
N ASP A 455 -17.34 9.55 28.39
CA ASP A 455 -16.13 8.74 28.47
C ASP A 455 -15.35 8.83 27.16
N VAL A 456 -14.02 8.74 27.21
CA VAL A 456 -13.13 8.92 26.06
C VAL A 456 -12.16 7.74 25.99
N VAL A 457 -12.18 7.05 24.86
CA VAL A 457 -11.24 5.98 24.54
C VAL A 457 -10.48 6.31 23.26
N ASP A 458 -9.25 5.83 23.17
CA ASP A 458 -8.43 5.87 21.98
C ASP A 458 -8.16 4.48 21.47
N ILE A 459 -8.17 4.34 20.13
CA ILE A 459 -7.78 3.12 19.43
C ILE A 459 -6.54 3.42 18.63
N THR A 460 -5.44 2.76 18.97
CA THR A 460 -4.15 2.89 18.29
C THR A 460 -3.82 1.61 17.55
N SER A 461 -3.58 1.72 16.25
CA SER A 461 -3.24 0.60 15.36
C SER A 461 -1.74 0.54 15.10
N GLY A 462 -1.14 -0.66 15.06
CA GLY A 462 0.28 -0.82 14.79
C GLY A 462 0.64 -2.21 14.29
N ILE A 463 1.88 -2.36 13.81
CA ILE A 463 2.43 -3.64 13.34
C ILE A 463 3.59 -4.13 14.21
N HIS A 464 4.15 -3.24 15.02
CA HIS A 464 5.22 -3.55 15.95
C HIS A 464 4.88 -3.01 17.33
N LEU A 465 5.37 -3.68 18.34
CA LEU A 465 5.41 -3.17 19.69
C LEU A 465 6.77 -2.53 19.94
N ILE A 466 6.76 -1.39 20.58
CA ILE A 466 7.96 -0.68 21.03
C ILE A 466 7.81 -0.48 22.52
N ASP A 467 8.73 -1.03 23.31
CA ASP A 467 8.62 -1.07 24.78
C ASP A 467 7.28 -1.69 25.25
N ASP A 468 6.90 -2.79 24.58
CA ASP A 468 5.68 -3.59 24.84
C ASP A 468 4.34 -2.83 24.66
N HIS A 469 4.29 -1.77 23.85
CA HIS A 469 3.04 -1.08 23.50
C HIS A 469 3.02 -0.55 22.07
N VAL A 470 1.82 -0.20 21.59
CA VAL A 470 1.61 0.36 20.25
C VAL A 470 1.79 1.87 20.29
N LYS A 471 2.76 2.42 19.57
CA LYS A 471 3.00 3.87 19.53
C LYS A 471 1.92 4.60 18.74
N SER A 472 1.41 5.68 19.32
CA SER A 472 0.38 6.54 18.69
C SER A 472 0.90 7.32 17.47
N ILE A 473 2.20 7.55 17.40
CA ILE A 473 2.88 8.23 16.30
C ILE A 473 4.05 7.34 15.85
N GLY A 474 4.19 7.17 14.58
CA GLY A 474 5.29 6.41 13.97
C GLY A 474 5.85 7.13 12.74
N PRO A 475 6.78 6.50 12.01
CA PRO A 475 7.40 7.08 10.80
C PRO A 475 6.38 7.49 9.73
N LEU A 476 5.24 6.80 9.70
CA LEU A 476 4.12 7.07 8.79
C LEU A 476 3.01 7.90 9.43
N GLY A 477 3.33 8.70 10.45
CA GLY A 477 2.42 9.62 11.07
C GLY A 477 1.60 9.05 12.23
N ARG A 478 0.42 9.65 12.47
CA ARG A 478 -0.47 9.29 13.57
C ARG A 478 -1.32 8.07 13.24
N LYS A 479 -1.48 7.17 14.23
CA LYS A 479 -2.24 5.93 14.09
C LYS A 479 -3.36 5.77 15.11
N THR A 480 -3.77 6.85 15.78
CA THR A 480 -4.76 6.83 16.85
C THR A 480 -6.04 7.53 16.44
N ASP A 481 -7.15 6.85 16.60
CA ASP A 481 -8.49 7.39 16.48
C ASP A 481 -9.09 7.57 17.90
N THR A 482 -9.96 8.56 18.09
CA THR A 482 -10.52 8.93 19.38
C THR A 482 -12.03 8.81 19.36
N ILE A 483 -12.60 8.15 20.35
CA ILE A 483 -14.03 7.90 20.46
C ILE A 483 -14.53 8.45 21.81
N ARG A 484 -15.52 9.33 21.76
CA ARG A 484 -16.27 9.80 22.92
C ARG A 484 -17.57 9.03 22.98
N LEU A 485 -17.80 8.36 24.11
CA LEU A 485 -18.95 7.48 24.33
C LEU A 485 -20.19 8.26 24.74
N THR A 486 -21.35 7.66 24.50
CA THR A 486 -22.61 7.97 25.17
C THR A 486 -22.94 6.90 26.21
N ALA A 487 -23.87 7.16 27.12
CA ALA A 487 -24.26 6.21 28.16
C ALA A 487 -24.84 4.92 27.54
N GLY A 488 -24.38 3.79 28.03
CA GLY A 488 -24.81 2.46 27.60
C GLY A 488 -23.92 1.87 26.48
N SER A 489 -24.51 1.11 25.57
CA SER A 489 -23.81 0.42 24.48
C SER A 489 -23.51 1.37 23.34
N ASN A 490 -22.28 1.33 22.86
CA ASN A 490 -21.77 2.10 21.74
C ASN A 490 -21.15 1.15 20.72
N SER A 491 -21.25 1.49 19.41
CA SER A 491 -20.59 0.76 18.34
C SER A 491 -19.89 1.73 17.40
N TRP A 492 -18.66 1.41 17.00
CA TRP A 492 -17.88 2.20 16.06
C TRP A 492 -17.06 1.28 15.17
N MET A 493 -17.09 1.57 13.87
CA MET A 493 -16.21 0.98 12.87
C MET A 493 -15.49 2.12 12.14
N ARG A 494 -14.19 1.95 11.93
CA ARG A 494 -13.39 2.91 11.17
C ARG A 494 -13.85 2.98 9.72
N LEU A 495 -13.82 4.18 9.11
CA LEU A 495 -14.29 4.36 7.73
C LEU A 495 -13.25 3.99 6.66
N GLU A 496 -11.96 4.09 6.96
CA GLU A 496 -10.91 3.74 5.99
C GLU A 496 -10.08 2.56 6.51
N PRO A 497 -9.75 1.57 5.66
CA PRO A 497 -9.05 0.37 6.11
C PRO A 497 -7.59 0.67 6.48
N ARG A 498 -7.02 -0.12 7.39
CA ARG A 498 -5.62 -0.07 7.82
C ARG A 498 -5.00 -1.46 7.88
N GLY A 499 -3.70 -1.53 7.60
CA GLY A 499 -2.89 -2.70 7.94
C GLY A 499 -2.50 -2.67 9.41
N VAL A 500 -2.85 -3.71 10.16
CA VAL A 500 -2.61 -3.80 11.61
C VAL A 500 -2.25 -5.23 12.01
N LYS A 501 -1.39 -5.35 13.03
CA LYS A 501 -1.14 -6.59 13.77
C LYS A 501 -1.57 -6.44 15.23
N TYR A 502 -1.35 -5.24 15.77
CA TYR A 502 -1.70 -4.91 17.15
C TYR A 502 -2.66 -3.74 17.20
N ILE A 503 -3.70 -3.86 18.02
CA ILE A 503 -4.63 -2.78 18.32
C ILE A 503 -4.57 -2.53 19.82
N MET A 504 -4.25 -1.30 20.20
CA MET A 504 -4.27 -0.87 21.61
C MET A 504 -5.47 0.03 21.83
N LEU A 505 -6.32 -0.37 22.76
CA LEU A 505 -7.39 0.46 23.27
C LEU A 505 -6.93 1.07 24.60
N SER A 506 -7.08 2.38 24.73
CA SER A 506 -6.64 3.14 25.90
C SER A 506 -7.77 4.00 26.43
N VAL A 507 -7.98 4.00 27.74
CA VAL A 507 -9.05 4.76 28.38
C VAL A 507 -8.49 6.10 28.89
N ARG A 508 -8.74 7.18 28.14
CA ARG A 508 -8.34 8.53 28.58
C ARG A 508 -9.16 9.03 29.76
N ARG A 509 -10.44 8.76 29.73
CA ARG A 509 -11.40 9.17 30.76
C ARG A 509 -12.55 8.19 30.78
N ALA A 510 -12.86 7.70 31.96
CA ALA A 510 -14.09 6.98 32.26
C ALA A 510 -14.65 7.47 33.59
N ALA A 511 -15.96 7.66 33.67
CA ALA A 511 -16.62 8.01 34.91
C ALA A 511 -16.59 6.85 35.92
N GLU A 512 -16.76 5.64 35.43
CA GLU A 512 -16.64 4.39 36.14
C GLU A 512 -15.70 3.44 35.40
N THR A 513 -16.26 2.47 34.67
CA THR A 513 -15.51 1.55 33.82
C THR A 513 -16.10 1.50 32.42
N VAL A 514 -15.27 1.15 31.45
CA VAL A 514 -15.70 0.81 30.09
C VAL A 514 -15.47 -0.68 29.83
N GLN A 515 -16.35 -1.29 29.03
CA GLN A 515 -16.28 -2.72 28.69
C GLN A 515 -16.17 -2.86 27.16
N PRO A 516 -14.96 -3.03 26.62
CA PRO A 516 -14.74 -3.15 25.17
C PRO A 516 -14.92 -4.59 24.68
N ILE A 517 -15.50 -4.73 23.51
CA ILE A 517 -15.49 -5.93 22.65
C ILE A 517 -14.92 -5.49 21.31
N LEU A 518 -13.74 -5.99 20.99
CA LEU A 518 -13.06 -5.64 19.75
C LEU A 518 -13.12 -6.81 18.76
N ARG A 519 -13.48 -6.51 17.54
CA ARG A 519 -13.45 -7.40 16.37
C ARG A 519 -12.70 -6.71 15.24
N PHE A 520 -12.34 -7.46 14.23
CA PHE A 520 -11.69 -6.92 13.05
C PHE A 520 -12.40 -7.41 11.78
N VAL A 521 -12.72 -6.49 10.91
CA VAL A 521 -13.33 -6.77 9.61
C VAL A 521 -12.25 -6.73 8.55
N SER A 522 -11.80 -7.89 8.09
CA SER A 522 -10.75 -8.01 7.09
C SER A 522 -11.27 -7.60 5.72
N TYR A 523 -10.42 -6.92 4.96
CA TYR A 523 -10.68 -6.40 3.64
C TYR A 523 -9.70 -7.02 2.64
N ALA A 524 -10.16 -8.03 1.90
CA ALA A 524 -9.34 -8.77 0.95
C ALA A 524 -10.11 -9.03 -0.34
N SER A 525 -9.41 -9.31 -1.44
CA SER A 525 -10.09 -9.72 -2.68
C SER A 525 -10.72 -11.10 -2.54
N ASP A 526 -11.85 -11.32 -3.24
CA ASP A 526 -12.49 -12.63 -3.40
C ASP A 526 -11.68 -13.53 -4.34
N SER A 527 -10.44 -13.69 -4.05
CA SER A 527 -9.60 -14.70 -4.67
C SER A 527 -9.50 -15.90 -3.74
N ALA A 528 -10.68 -16.47 -3.39
CA ALA A 528 -10.71 -17.75 -2.70
C ALA A 528 -9.83 -18.72 -3.47
N ALA A 529 -8.81 -19.19 -2.80
CA ALA A 529 -7.72 -19.93 -3.38
C ALA A 529 -8.21 -21.17 -4.13
N ASP A 530 -8.34 -21.06 -5.45
CA ASP A 530 -8.36 -22.23 -6.32
C ASP A 530 -6.97 -22.91 -6.39
N THR A 531 -6.00 -22.34 -5.65
CA THR A 531 -4.62 -22.79 -5.61
C THR A 531 -4.31 -23.40 -4.26
N ASP A 532 -3.81 -24.61 -4.28
CA ASP A 532 -3.19 -25.26 -3.13
C ASP A 532 -1.79 -25.74 -3.50
N PHE A 533 -0.90 -25.74 -2.54
CA PHE A 533 0.44 -26.27 -2.66
C PHE A 533 0.85 -26.96 -1.38
N ILE A 534 1.44 -28.13 -1.52
CA ILE A 534 2.08 -28.88 -0.42
C ILE A 534 3.29 -29.63 -0.97
N CYS A 535 4.36 -29.65 -0.21
CA CYS A 535 5.54 -30.45 -0.54
C CYS A 535 6.04 -31.23 0.69
N SER A 536 7.05 -32.07 0.48
CA SER A 536 7.64 -32.90 1.54
C SER A 536 8.43 -32.11 2.60
N ASP A 537 8.60 -30.81 2.43
CA ASP A 537 9.34 -29.93 3.34
C ASP A 537 8.38 -28.94 4.03
N GLY A 538 8.33 -29.03 5.37
CA GLY A 538 7.41 -28.21 6.18
C GLY A 538 7.74 -26.73 6.17
N GLU A 539 8.99 -26.34 5.95
CA GLU A 539 9.38 -24.93 5.91
C GLU A 539 8.90 -24.24 4.62
N PHE A 540 8.99 -24.91 3.46
CA PHE A 540 8.40 -24.37 2.24
C PHE A 540 6.87 -24.30 2.29
N ASN A 541 6.22 -25.25 2.99
CA ASN A 541 4.78 -25.14 3.26
C ASN A 541 4.45 -23.93 4.13
N ALA A 542 5.28 -23.62 5.12
CA ALA A 542 5.10 -22.42 5.95
C ALA A 542 5.33 -21.13 5.13
N ILE A 543 6.36 -21.08 4.28
CA ILE A 543 6.62 -19.95 3.36
C ILE A 543 5.41 -19.72 2.45
N TRP A 544 4.87 -20.81 1.88
CA TRP A 544 3.68 -20.74 1.03
C TRP A 544 2.47 -20.13 1.76
N ASN A 545 2.14 -20.62 2.94
CA ASN A 545 1.02 -20.13 3.73
C ASN A 545 1.17 -18.63 4.08
N THR A 546 2.39 -18.22 4.47
CA THR A 546 2.69 -16.81 4.74
C THR A 546 2.54 -15.96 3.49
N ALA A 547 2.95 -16.49 2.33
CA ALA A 547 2.83 -15.77 1.06
C ALA A 547 1.38 -15.58 0.64
N VAL A 548 0.54 -16.61 0.79
CA VAL A 548 -0.90 -16.55 0.51
C VAL A 548 -1.57 -15.50 1.40
N SER A 549 -1.31 -15.55 2.72
CA SER A 549 -1.82 -14.53 3.65
C SER A 549 -1.37 -13.11 3.28
N SER A 550 -0.09 -12.94 2.96
CA SER A 550 0.49 -11.63 2.61
C SER A 550 -0.10 -11.05 1.33
N ILE A 551 -0.24 -11.84 0.27
CA ILE A 551 -0.76 -11.35 -1.01
C ILE A 551 -2.25 -11.01 -0.95
N HIS A 552 -3.04 -11.74 -0.15
CA HIS A 552 -4.45 -11.40 0.07
C HIS A 552 -4.62 -9.99 0.63
N GLN A 553 -3.74 -9.56 1.52
CA GLN A 553 -3.77 -8.22 2.12
C GLN A 553 -3.33 -7.13 1.15
N CYS A 554 -2.52 -7.48 0.15
CA CYS A 554 -2.03 -6.57 -0.88
C CYS A 554 -2.90 -6.53 -2.13
N ALA A 555 -3.71 -7.57 -2.37
CA ALA A 555 -4.57 -7.71 -3.55
C ALA A 555 -6.03 -7.38 -3.18
N CYS A 556 -6.34 -6.10 -3.12
CA CYS A 556 -7.69 -5.60 -2.88
C CYS A 556 -8.34 -5.12 -4.19
N GLN A 557 -8.99 -3.97 -4.21
CA GLN A 557 -9.44 -3.32 -5.46
C GLN A 557 -8.28 -2.79 -6.30
N ASN A 558 -7.13 -2.57 -5.67
CA ASN A 558 -5.85 -2.22 -6.26
C ASN A 558 -4.77 -3.14 -5.71
N ILE A 559 -3.64 -3.22 -6.39
CA ILE A 559 -2.45 -3.91 -5.88
C ILE A 559 -1.73 -2.94 -4.93
N ILE A 560 -1.85 -3.17 -3.63
CA ILE A 560 -1.30 -2.28 -2.60
C ILE A 560 0.16 -2.66 -2.32
N ASP A 561 1.05 -1.67 -2.34
CA ASP A 561 2.48 -1.85 -2.05
C ASP A 561 2.74 -2.37 -0.63
N ASN A 562 2.06 -1.78 0.33
CA ASN A 562 2.20 -2.12 1.74
C ASN A 562 0.93 -1.71 2.49
N PRO A 563 0.14 -2.67 3.00
CA PRO A 563 -1.10 -2.37 3.74
C PRO A 563 -0.88 -1.52 4.99
N CYS A 564 0.32 -1.62 5.58
CA CYS A 564 0.70 -0.89 6.80
C CYS A 564 1.39 0.45 6.52
N GLY A 565 1.77 0.67 5.26
CA GLY A 565 2.55 1.81 4.79
C GLY A 565 1.72 2.83 4.01
N ARG A 566 2.20 3.14 2.80
CA ARG A 566 1.58 4.13 1.90
C ARG A 566 0.23 3.67 1.32
N ARG A 567 -0.01 2.37 1.28
CA ARG A 567 -1.24 1.75 0.75
C ARG A 567 -1.56 2.22 -0.67
N CYS A 568 -0.53 2.35 -1.49
CA CYS A 568 -0.63 2.81 -2.86
C CYS A 568 -0.38 1.68 -3.86
N GLN A 569 -0.90 1.83 -5.06
CA GLN A 569 -0.54 0.98 -6.18
C GLN A 569 0.76 1.52 -6.78
N SER A 570 1.90 0.98 -6.33
CA SER A 570 3.22 1.31 -6.86
C SER A 570 3.56 0.38 -8.02
N LEU A 571 4.11 0.92 -9.11
CA LEU A 571 4.38 0.16 -10.32
C LEU A 571 5.36 -1.00 -10.09
N ALA A 572 6.45 -0.75 -9.35
CA ALA A 572 7.46 -1.76 -9.10
C ALA A 572 6.93 -2.93 -8.27
N GLU A 573 6.21 -2.65 -7.18
CA GLU A 573 5.57 -3.66 -6.34
C GLU A 573 4.43 -4.36 -7.09
N SER A 574 3.63 -3.62 -7.85
CA SER A 574 2.53 -4.19 -8.64
C SER A 574 3.04 -5.19 -9.69
N TYR A 575 4.15 -4.89 -10.36
CA TYR A 575 4.82 -5.82 -11.26
C TYR A 575 5.21 -7.11 -10.53
N ILE A 576 5.94 -6.98 -9.43
CA ILE A 576 6.45 -8.14 -8.66
C ILE A 576 5.29 -8.97 -8.08
N TYR A 577 4.28 -8.31 -7.49
CA TYR A 577 3.13 -9.00 -6.89
C TYR A 577 2.24 -9.68 -7.94
N SER A 578 2.16 -9.11 -9.14
CA SER A 578 1.40 -9.72 -10.23
C SER A 578 1.92 -11.10 -10.63
N MET A 579 3.24 -11.34 -10.53
CA MET A 579 3.79 -12.69 -10.79
C MET A 579 3.21 -13.72 -9.82
N THR A 580 3.06 -13.34 -8.56
CA THR A 580 2.44 -14.19 -7.54
C THR A 580 0.92 -14.29 -7.71
N LEU A 581 0.24 -13.19 -8.07
CA LEU A 581 -1.20 -13.21 -8.36
C LEU A 581 -1.54 -14.16 -9.52
N TYR A 582 -0.72 -14.20 -10.58
CA TYR A 582 -0.90 -15.16 -11.68
C TYR A 582 -0.75 -16.60 -11.20
N ALA A 583 0.27 -16.85 -10.38
CA ALA A 583 0.57 -18.18 -9.87
C ALA A 583 -0.49 -18.70 -8.87
N LEU A 584 -1.04 -17.83 -8.03
CA LEU A 584 -1.94 -18.22 -6.93
C LEU A 584 -3.42 -18.16 -7.30
N PHE A 585 -3.85 -17.14 -8.01
CA PHE A 585 -5.27 -16.82 -8.15
C PHE A 585 -5.73 -16.66 -9.61
N GLY A 586 -4.81 -16.80 -10.58
CA GLY A 586 -5.14 -16.39 -11.94
C GLY A 586 -5.58 -14.91 -11.99
N GLY A 587 -4.98 -14.05 -11.18
CA GLY A 587 -5.38 -12.66 -10.95
C GLY A 587 -5.15 -11.73 -12.13
N TYR A 588 -5.52 -12.18 -13.33
CA TYR A 588 -5.30 -11.45 -14.59
C TYR A 588 -6.06 -10.12 -14.63
N ASN A 589 -7.31 -10.10 -14.15
CA ASN A 589 -8.14 -8.89 -14.17
C ASN A 589 -7.58 -7.77 -13.30
N LEU A 590 -7.08 -8.07 -12.10
CA LEU A 590 -6.49 -7.09 -11.20
C LEU A 590 -5.20 -6.51 -11.79
N SER A 591 -4.35 -7.36 -12.35
CA SER A 591 -3.11 -6.94 -13.01
C SER A 591 -3.38 -6.15 -14.30
N ALA A 592 -4.36 -6.56 -15.11
CA ALA A 592 -4.78 -5.84 -16.31
C ALA A 592 -5.30 -4.44 -15.96
N LYS A 593 -6.18 -4.34 -14.92
CA LYS A 593 -6.67 -3.06 -14.41
C LYS A 593 -5.51 -2.16 -14.00
N ALA A 594 -4.56 -2.68 -13.22
CA ALA A 594 -3.42 -1.91 -12.74
C ALA A 594 -2.51 -1.44 -13.90
N LEU A 595 -2.17 -2.31 -14.86
CA LEU A 595 -1.42 -1.96 -16.08
C LEU A 595 -2.11 -0.83 -16.88
N ALA A 596 -3.44 -0.92 -17.04
CA ALA A 596 -4.23 0.11 -17.72
C ALA A 596 -4.24 1.43 -16.96
N GLU A 597 -4.37 1.40 -15.63
CA GLU A 597 -4.35 2.60 -14.78
C GLU A 597 -2.99 3.34 -14.84
N PHE A 598 -1.87 2.60 -14.93
CA PHE A 598 -0.56 3.22 -15.19
C PHE A 598 -0.47 3.82 -16.59
N ALA A 599 -1.01 3.14 -17.60
CA ALA A 599 -1.07 3.68 -18.98
C ALA A 599 -1.95 4.93 -19.08
N GLU A 600 -3.10 4.96 -18.38
CA GLU A 600 -3.95 6.16 -18.29
C GLU A 600 -3.26 7.33 -17.55
N GLY A 601 -2.40 7.02 -16.58
CA GLY A 601 -1.58 7.98 -15.85
C GLY A 601 -0.30 8.41 -16.58
N GLN A 602 -0.03 7.90 -17.79
CA GLN A 602 1.16 8.22 -18.59
C GLN A 602 1.25 9.71 -18.88
N LEU A 603 2.45 10.27 -18.74
CA LEU A 603 2.71 11.65 -19.09
C LEU A 603 2.64 11.87 -20.59
N GLU A 604 2.42 13.12 -21.01
CA GLU A 604 2.46 13.53 -22.41
C GLU A 604 3.82 13.24 -23.09
N ASN A 605 4.91 13.24 -22.32
CA ASN A 605 6.24 12.87 -22.81
C ASN A 605 6.46 11.35 -22.89
N GLY A 606 5.57 10.53 -22.38
CA GLY A 606 5.63 9.08 -22.44
C GLY A 606 6.07 8.37 -21.16
N MET A 607 6.57 9.07 -20.13
CA MET A 607 6.95 8.42 -18.86
C MET A 607 5.73 7.91 -18.08
N MET A 608 5.90 6.79 -17.40
CA MET A 608 4.92 6.23 -16.48
C MET A 608 5.04 6.85 -15.09
N GLN A 609 3.90 7.02 -14.40
CA GLN A 609 3.91 7.36 -12.98
C GLN A 609 4.44 6.18 -12.15
N GLN A 610 5.10 6.49 -11.03
CA GLN A 610 5.50 5.46 -10.06
C GLN A 610 4.30 4.90 -9.29
N ILE A 611 3.27 5.71 -9.11
CA ILE A 611 2.07 5.39 -8.32
C ILE A 611 0.84 5.82 -9.14
N ALA A 612 -0.10 4.90 -9.36
CA ALA A 612 -1.37 5.18 -10.04
C ALA A 612 -2.47 4.20 -9.56
N PRO A 613 -3.73 4.68 -9.31
CA PRO A 613 -4.13 6.07 -9.32
C PRO A 613 -3.59 6.83 -8.11
N SER A 614 -3.17 8.07 -8.31
CA SER A 614 -2.63 8.89 -7.22
C SER A 614 -2.83 10.37 -7.50
N GLY A 615 -3.07 11.14 -6.43
CA GLY A 615 -3.01 12.60 -6.47
C GLY A 615 -1.60 13.16 -6.21
N ILE A 616 -0.63 12.29 -5.95
CA ILE A 616 0.78 12.64 -5.72
C ILE A 616 1.61 12.11 -6.88
N PHE A 617 2.18 13.02 -7.65
CA PHE A 617 2.88 12.67 -8.88
C PHE A 617 4.36 12.41 -8.62
N SER A 618 4.84 11.26 -9.03
CA SER A 618 6.22 10.83 -8.94
C SER A 618 6.61 10.00 -10.16
N TYR A 619 7.80 10.23 -10.68
CA TYR A 619 8.30 9.61 -11.91
C TYR A 619 9.73 9.15 -11.74
N ALA A 620 10.07 7.99 -12.32
CA ALA A 620 11.44 7.52 -12.40
C ALA A 620 11.66 6.72 -13.69
N PRO A 621 12.82 6.86 -14.33
CA PRO A 621 13.09 6.21 -15.61
C PRO A 621 13.12 4.67 -15.48
N ASP A 622 13.76 4.15 -14.46
CA ASP A 622 13.88 2.71 -14.21
C ASP A 622 12.52 2.05 -13.92
N VAL A 623 11.67 2.70 -13.12
CA VAL A 623 10.31 2.22 -12.84
C VAL A 623 9.45 2.21 -14.11
N SER A 624 9.58 3.25 -14.95
CA SER A 624 8.87 3.29 -16.24
C SER A 624 9.22 2.10 -17.14
N LEU A 625 10.49 1.65 -17.13
CA LEU A 625 10.93 0.46 -17.88
C LEU A 625 10.32 -0.85 -17.35
N LEU A 626 10.05 -0.92 -16.05
CA LEU A 626 9.41 -2.11 -15.44
C LEU A 626 8.00 -2.35 -15.99
N TRP A 627 7.27 -1.30 -16.37
CA TRP A 627 5.94 -1.45 -16.99
C TRP A 627 5.98 -2.30 -18.27
N ILE A 628 7.03 -2.15 -19.08
CA ILE A 628 7.21 -2.94 -20.31
C ILE A 628 7.44 -4.41 -19.98
N LEU A 629 8.25 -4.68 -18.95
CA LEU A 629 8.50 -6.04 -18.49
C LEU A 629 7.20 -6.67 -17.97
N TRP A 630 6.46 -5.92 -17.16
CA TRP A 630 5.18 -6.38 -16.60
C TRP A 630 4.14 -6.66 -17.68
N LEU A 631 3.99 -5.81 -18.68
CA LEU A 631 3.08 -6.03 -19.80
C LEU A 631 3.42 -7.34 -20.54
N ASN A 632 4.71 -7.61 -20.76
CA ASN A 632 5.16 -8.88 -21.37
C ASN A 632 4.82 -10.09 -20.49
N GLU A 633 5.07 -10.02 -19.19
CA GLU A 633 4.75 -11.11 -18.26
C GLU A 633 3.23 -11.32 -18.15
N HIS A 634 2.46 -10.24 -18.16
CA HIS A 634 0.99 -10.32 -18.19
C HIS A 634 0.48 -11.02 -19.47
N TRP A 635 1.05 -10.68 -20.62
CA TRP A 635 0.75 -11.35 -21.88
C TRP A 635 1.06 -12.87 -21.82
N ILE A 636 2.23 -13.22 -21.30
CA ILE A 636 2.62 -14.63 -21.13
C ILE A 636 1.66 -15.38 -20.20
N ALA A 637 1.28 -14.77 -19.08
CA ALA A 637 0.41 -15.39 -18.11
C ALA A 637 -1.05 -15.50 -18.59
N SER A 638 -1.61 -14.43 -19.15
CA SER A 638 -3.04 -14.35 -19.49
C SER A 638 -3.37 -14.89 -20.88
N GLY A 639 -2.48 -14.74 -21.87
CA GLY A 639 -2.79 -15.01 -23.28
C GLY A 639 -3.83 -14.05 -23.87
N ASP A 640 -4.16 -12.93 -23.21
CA ASP A 640 -5.15 -11.97 -23.69
C ASP A 640 -4.56 -11.03 -24.73
N ALA A 641 -4.70 -11.40 -26.00
CA ALA A 641 -4.22 -10.63 -27.14
C ALA A 641 -4.96 -9.28 -27.26
N ALA A 642 -6.24 -9.21 -26.92
CA ALA A 642 -7.02 -7.98 -27.02
C ALA A 642 -6.50 -6.94 -26.00
N PHE A 643 -6.23 -7.36 -24.77
CA PHE A 643 -5.65 -6.49 -23.76
C PHE A 643 -4.24 -6.04 -24.18
N ARG A 644 -3.35 -6.98 -24.58
CA ARG A 644 -2.00 -6.66 -25.06
C ARG A 644 -2.07 -5.58 -26.15
N ASP A 645 -2.88 -5.78 -27.18
CA ASP A 645 -2.99 -4.88 -28.32
C ASP A 645 -3.52 -3.50 -27.92
N SER A 646 -4.41 -3.44 -26.94
CA SER A 646 -4.92 -2.17 -26.40
C SER A 646 -3.85 -1.35 -25.64
N MET A 647 -2.78 -1.98 -25.16
CA MET A 647 -1.67 -1.34 -24.46
C MET A 647 -0.51 -0.92 -25.37
N LEU A 648 -0.50 -1.36 -26.64
CA LEU A 648 0.57 -1.02 -27.59
C LEU A 648 0.75 0.49 -27.84
N PRO A 649 -0.30 1.33 -27.88
CA PRO A 649 -0.11 2.78 -28.00
C PRO A 649 0.68 3.39 -26.82
N ALA A 650 0.43 2.95 -25.59
CA ALA A 650 1.19 3.40 -24.43
C ALA A 650 2.64 2.90 -24.46
N LEU A 651 2.86 1.68 -24.93
CA LEU A 651 4.19 1.13 -25.17
C LEU A 651 4.96 1.95 -26.22
N ASP A 652 4.30 2.32 -27.32
CA ASP A 652 4.90 3.13 -28.39
C ASP A 652 5.41 4.47 -27.82
N LEU A 653 4.54 5.17 -27.07
CA LEU A 653 4.85 6.47 -26.49
C LEU A 653 6.00 6.40 -25.46
N LEU A 654 6.00 5.36 -24.62
CA LEU A 654 7.08 5.13 -23.66
C LEU A 654 8.42 4.85 -24.33
N LEU A 655 8.44 3.99 -25.34
CA LEU A 655 9.66 3.69 -26.12
C LEU A 655 10.14 4.91 -26.90
N GLU A 656 9.25 5.74 -27.42
CA GLU A 656 9.60 6.99 -28.10
C GLU A 656 10.31 7.96 -27.15
N PHE A 657 9.82 8.11 -25.92
CA PHE A 657 10.47 8.92 -24.88
C PHE A 657 11.93 8.47 -24.64
N PHE A 658 12.15 7.17 -24.40
CA PHE A 658 13.51 6.66 -24.17
C PHE A 658 14.39 6.77 -25.41
N ARG A 659 13.84 6.54 -26.59
CA ARG A 659 14.54 6.66 -27.86
C ARG A 659 14.99 8.10 -28.12
N PHE A 660 14.11 9.07 -27.90
CA PHE A 660 14.39 10.50 -27.99
C PHE A 660 15.44 10.97 -26.99
N SER A 661 15.35 10.50 -25.75
CA SER A 661 16.30 10.80 -24.68
C SER A 661 17.69 10.22 -25.00
N ALA A 662 17.76 8.98 -25.47
CA ALA A 662 19.01 8.32 -25.84
C ALA A 662 19.67 8.90 -27.10
N ALA A 663 18.89 9.40 -28.07
CA ALA A 663 19.41 9.95 -29.31
C ALA A 663 20.33 11.17 -29.10
N LYS A 664 20.12 11.93 -28.03
CA LYS A 664 20.92 13.08 -27.65
C LYS A 664 22.29 12.71 -27.07
N HIS A 665 22.48 11.46 -26.68
CA HIS A 665 23.64 10.96 -25.95
C HIS A 665 24.21 9.67 -26.56
N ASP A 666 24.29 9.63 -27.88
CA ASP A 666 24.86 8.50 -28.62
C ASP A 666 24.20 7.15 -28.33
N SER A 667 22.88 7.13 -28.26
CA SER A 667 22.01 6.01 -27.96
C SER A 667 22.09 5.53 -26.50
N LEU A 668 22.60 6.34 -25.59
CA LEU A 668 22.70 6.04 -24.15
C LEU A 668 21.71 6.84 -23.32
N LEU A 669 21.17 6.25 -22.27
CA LEU A 669 20.41 6.96 -21.25
C LEU A 669 21.38 7.59 -20.23
N VAL A 670 21.18 8.87 -19.95
CA VAL A 670 22.04 9.68 -19.09
C VAL A 670 21.22 10.24 -17.92
N VAL A 671 21.70 10.05 -16.71
CA VAL A 671 20.99 10.41 -15.46
C VAL A 671 20.66 11.90 -15.39
N GLU A 672 21.60 12.77 -15.80
CA GLU A 672 21.44 14.23 -15.80
C GLU A 672 20.28 14.70 -16.70
N ALA A 673 19.87 13.87 -17.68
CA ALA A 673 18.77 14.16 -18.58
C ALA A 673 17.43 13.54 -18.14
N LEU A 674 17.47 12.46 -17.39
CA LEU A 674 16.29 11.64 -17.04
C LEU A 674 15.88 11.72 -15.57
N GLY A 675 16.78 12.13 -14.69
CA GLY A 675 16.63 12.01 -13.25
C GLY A 675 17.19 10.69 -12.72
N LYS A 676 17.20 10.58 -11.39
CA LYS A 676 17.72 9.41 -10.68
C LYS A 676 16.77 8.22 -10.74
N SER A 677 17.36 7.04 -10.63
CA SER A 677 16.66 5.78 -10.43
C SER A 677 16.19 5.65 -8.98
N VAL A 678 14.99 5.12 -8.78
CA VAL A 678 14.44 4.89 -7.43
C VAL A 678 14.32 3.41 -7.07
N PHE A 679 14.31 2.54 -8.07
CA PHE A 679 14.29 1.09 -7.89
C PHE A 679 15.70 0.48 -7.95
N LEU A 680 16.49 0.83 -8.96
CA LEU A 680 17.84 0.29 -9.16
C LEU A 680 18.85 0.77 -8.12
N ASN A 681 18.63 1.94 -7.54
CA ASN A 681 19.51 2.56 -6.54
C ASN A 681 18.75 3.05 -5.31
N GLU A 682 17.76 2.27 -4.84
CA GLU A 682 16.91 2.62 -3.68
C GLU A 682 17.72 2.90 -2.40
N THR A 683 18.86 2.23 -2.22
CA THR A 683 19.76 2.41 -1.07
C THR A 683 20.81 3.51 -1.28
N GLU A 684 20.78 4.18 -2.43
CA GLU A 684 21.76 5.23 -2.80
C GLU A 684 23.22 4.80 -2.68
N THR A 685 23.50 3.49 -2.84
CA THR A 685 24.84 2.92 -2.69
C THR A 685 25.62 2.80 -3.98
N LEU A 686 24.98 3.01 -5.15
CA LEU A 686 25.60 2.96 -6.46
C LEU A 686 26.11 4.33 -6.91
N ASP A 687 27.18 4.35 -7.68
CA ASP A 687 27.67 5.59 -8.32
C ASP A 687 26.78 5.96 -9.50
N GLU A 688 25.70 6.68 -9.24
CA GLU A 688 24.71 7.06 -10.24
C GLU A 688 25.00 8.42 -10.86
N CYS A 689 25.69 8.40 -12.00
CA CYS A 689 25.99 9.58 -12.80
C CYS A 689 26.20 9.21 -14.28
N GLY A 690 26.08 10.18 -15.17
CA GLY A 690 26.31 10.00 -16.61
C GLY A 690 25.54 8.83 -17.21
N MET A 691 26.22 7.95 -17.92
CA MET A 691 25.68 6.67 -18.37
C MET A 691 25.66 5.71 -17.17
N PHE A 692 24.54 5.63 -16.46
CA PHE A 692 24.33 4.69 -15.36
C PHE A 692 24.09 3.30 -15.94
N THR A 693 24.99 2.37 -15.65
CA THR A 693 25.03 1.04 -16.26
C THR A 693 23.77 0.22 -16.02
N PRO A 694 23.23 0.11 -14.76
CA PRO A 694 22.01 -0.66 -14.49
C PRO A 694 20.80 -0.15 -15.29
N LEU A 695 20.61 1.18 -15.38
CA LEU A 695 19.49 1.77 -16.13
C LEU A 695 19.54 1.42 -17.62
N ASN A 696 20.73 1.56 -18.22
CA ASN A 696 20.93 1.23 -19.63
C ASN A 696 20.79 -0.28 -19.90
N ALA A 697 21.24 -1.12 -18.99
CA ALA A 697 21.07 -2.56 -19.07
C ALA A 697 19.58 -2.97 -18.93
N LEU A 698 18.84 -2.36 -17.99
CA LEU A 698 17.39 -2.57 -17.87
C LEU A 698 16.64 -2.13 -19.13
N TYR A 699 17.08 -1.03 -19.76
CA TYR A 699 16.53 -0.59 -21.06
C TYR A 699 16.75 -1.61 -22.17
N CYS A 700 17.92 -2.28 -22.23
CA CYS A 700 18.12 -3.41 -23.14
C CYS A 700 17.06 -4.51 -22.92
N ARG A 701 16.82 -4.88 -21.68
CA ARG A 701 15.82 -5.90 -21.32
C ARG A 701 14.41 -5.49 -21.73
N ALA A 702 14.05 -4.22 -21.46
CA ALA A 702 12.75 -3.67 -21.84
C ALA A 702 12.54 -3.67 -23.36
N LEU A 703 13.57 -3.33 -24.16
CA LEU A 703 13.52 -3.42 -25.62
C LEU A 703 13.31 -4.85 -26.12
N LEU A 704 13.94 -5.85 -25.49
CA LEU A 704 13.73 -7.27 -25.81
C LEU A 704 12.33 -7.75 -25.44
N SER A 705 11.77 -7.29 -24.33
CA SER A 705 10.38 -7.57 -23.96
C SER A 705 9.40 -6.92 -24.94
N ALA A 706 9.64 -5.66 -25.33
CA ALA A 706 8.83 -4.98 -26.33
C ALA A 706 8.90 -5.67 -27.71
N SER A 707 10.06 -6.20 -28.09
CA SER A 707 10.19 -6.94 -29.36
C SER A 707 9.29 -8.17 -29.41
N LYS A 708 9.17 -8.90 -28.28
CA LYS A 708 8.25 -10.05 -28.17
C LYS A 708 6.79 -9.61 -28.31
N LEU A 709 6.38 -8.57 -27.56
CA LEU A 709 5.03 -8.02 -27.64
C LEU A 709 4.65 -7.62 -29.07
N TYR A 710 5.55 -6.93 -29.78
CA TYR A 710 5.34 -6.57 -31.18
C TYR A 710 5.34 -7.76 -32.12
N GLY A 711 6.26 -8.73 -31.95
CA GLY A 711 6.32 -9.93 -32.77
C GLY A 711 5.04 -10.76 -32.64
N ASP A 712 4.56 -10.97 -31.41
CA ASP A 712 3.32 -11.70 -31.13
C ASP A 712 2.05 -10.94 -31.60
N ALA A 713 2.18 -9.60 -31.81
CA ALA A 713 1.13 -8.78 -32.43
C ALA A 713 1.27 -8.70 -33.97
N GLY A 714 2.20 -9.40 -34.58
CA GLY A 714 2.47 -9.36 -36.04
C GLY A 714 3.15 -8.09 -36.53
N MET A 715 3.73 -7.27 -35.64
CA MET A 715 4.40 -6.01 -35.98
C MET A 715 5.92 -6.21 -36.18
N GLU A 716 6.31 -7.00 -37.14
CA GLU A 716 7.68 -7.47 -37.39
C GLU A 716 8.70 -6.32 -37.50
N GLU A 717 8.35 -5.21 -38.16
CA GLU A 717 9.24 -4.06 -38.28
C GLU A 717 9.62 -3.45 -36.95
N LYS A 718 8.63 -3.25 -36.05
CA LYS A 718 8.86 -2.72 -34.71
C LYS A 718 9.63 -3.71 -33.84
N SER A 719 9.32 -4.99 -33.94
CA SER A 719 10.02 -6.07 -33.26
C SER A 719 11.50 -6.05 -33.61
N ASN A 720 11.84 -6.08 -34.92
CA ASN A 720 13.20 -6.07 -35.41
C ASN A 720 13.95 -4.76 -35.04
N ALA A 721 13.27 -3.63 -35.04
CA ALA A 721 13.84 -2.35 -34.63
C ALA A 721 14.24 -2.36 -33.14
N CYS A 722 13.42 -2.95 -32.27
CA CYS A 722 13.74 -3.10 -30.84
C CYS A 722 14.95 -4.03 -30.63
N ILE A 723 15.02 -5.16 -31.33
CA ILE A 723 16.18 -6.07 -31.27
C ILE A 723 17.47 -5.36 -31.73
N ALA A 724 17.44 -4.66 -32.85
CA ALA A 724 18.59 -3.94 -33.37
C ALA A 724 19.06 -2.85 -32.39
N GLN A 725 18.12 -2.13 -31.77
CA GLN A 725 18.44 -1.10 -30.79
C GLN A 725 19.03 -1.71 -29.51
N ALA A 726 18.46 -2.81 -28.98
CA ALA A 726 18.97 -3.51 -27.80
C ALA A 726 20.39 -4.04 -28.05
N THR A 727 20.65 -4.62 -29.21
CA THR A 727 21.98 -5.13 -29.60
C THR A 727 23.03 -4.01 -29.64
N LYS A 728 22.72 -2.91 -30.30
CA LYS A 728 23.60 -1.72 -30.38
C LYS A 728 23.88 -1.14 -29.00
N LEU A 729 22.84 -1.03 -28.16
CA LEU A 729 22.97 -0.52 -26.80
C LEU A 729 23.84 -1.43 -25.93
N ALA A 730 23.62 -2.75 -25.98
CA ALA A 730 24.42 -3.73 -25.24
C ALA A 730 25.90 -3.70 -25.62
N GLU A 731 26.22 -3.58 -26.92
CA GLU A 731 27.60 -3.40 -27.40
C GLU A 731 28.24 -2.12 -26.86
N ARG A 732 27.45 -1.05 -26.81
CA ARG A 732 27.89 0.24 -26.27
C ARG A 732 28.18 0.19 -24.79
N ILE A 733 27.30 -0.41 -24.00
CA ILE A 733 27.49 -0.62 -22.56
C ILE A 733 28.76 -1.45 -22.32
N ARG A 734 28.94 -2.57 -23.04
CA ARG A 734 30.15 -3.41 -22.92
C ARG A 734 31.43 -2.61 -23.21
N LYS A 735 31.43 -1.78 -24.24
CA LYS A 735 32.61 -0.96 -24.62
C LYS A 735 32.96 0.08 -23.54
N LEU A 736 31.96 0.71 -22.91
CA LEU A 736 32.17 1.83 -22.00
C LEU A 736 32.29 1.39 -20.54
N ALA A 737 31.43 0.48 -20.07
CA ALA A 737 31.32 0.14 -18.66
C ALA A 737 32.09 -1.13 -18.26
N TYR A 738 32.35 -2.08 -19.19
CA TYR A 738 33.10 -3.28 -18.83
C TYR A 738 34.56 -2.93 -18.54
N ASP A 739 35.00 -3.32 -17.32
CA ASP A 739 36.38 -3.15 -16.90
C ASP A 739 37.13 -4.48 -17.06
N PRO A 740 38.11 -4.55 -17.99
CA PRO A 740 38.84 -5.79 -18.24
C PRO A 740 39.79 -6.18 -17.10
N GLU A 741 40.18 -5.26 -16.20
CA GLU A 741 41.05 -5.56 -15.09
C GLU A 741 40.31 -6.28 -13.98
N SER A 742 39.14 -5.80 -13.64
CA SER A 742 38.27 -6.45 -12.63
C SER A 742 37.44 -7.59 -13.20
N GLY A 743 37.16 -7.61 -14.51
CA GLY A 743 36.26 -8.56 -15.16
C GLY A 743 34.77 -8.24 -14.96
N PHE A 744 34.40 -7.07 -14.46
CA PHE A 744 33.06 -6.65 -14.11
C PHE A 744 32.66 -5.33 -14.76
N PHE A 745 31.37 -5.02 -14.71
CA PHE A 745 30.81 -3.74 -15.17
C PHE A 745 30.89 -2.71 -14.05
N ALA A 746 31.43 -1.54 -14.34
CA ALA A 746 31.39 -0.37 -13.48
C ALA A 746 29.98 0.20 -13.37
N ASP A 747 29.64 0.82 -12.23
CA ASP A 747 28.31 1.37 -11.97
C ASP A 747 27.92 2.45 -12.98
N SER A 748 28.90 3.26 -13.41
CA SER A 748 28.65 4.34 -14.36
C SER A 748 29.86 4.66 -15.23
N TYR A 749 29.59 5.42 -16.31
CA TYR A 749 30.59 6.03 -17.17
C TYR A 749 30.26 7.50 -17.37
N TYR A 750 31.18 8.37 -16.94
CA TYR A 750 31.00 9.81 -16.96
C TYR A 750 32.28 10.55 -17.27
N ASN A 751 32.22 11.58 -18.09
CA ASN A 751 33.38 12.41 -18.51
C ASN A 751 34.59 11.58 -19.02
N GLY A 752 34.32 10.54 -19.80
CA GLY A 752 35.36 9.71 -20.39
C GLY A 752 35.98 8.66 -19.46
N LYS A 753 35.45 8.51 -18.24
CA LYS A 753 35.97 7.59 -17.23
C LYS A 753 34.89 6.65 -16.68
N ARG A 754 35.28 5.42 -16.35
CA ARG A 754 34.47 4.47 -15.58
C ARG A 754 34.48 4.87 -14.11
N SER A 755 33.35 4.61 -13.42
CA SER A 755 33.31 4.60 -11.97
C SER A 755 34.33 3.58 -11.42
N GLY A 756 34.93 3.89 -10.28
CA GLY A 756 35.80 2.95 -9.55
C GLY A 756 35.04 1.81 -8.89
N ARG A 757 33.71 1.79 -8.94
CA ARG A 757 32.84 0.79 -8.31
C ARG A 757 32.25 -0.17 -9.35
N CYS A 758 32.31 -1.46 -9.01
CA CYS A 758 31.69 -2.55 -9.78
C CYS A 758 30.76 -3.30 -8.80
N SER A 759 29.57 -2.75 -8.59
CA SER A 759 28.63 -3.21 -7.57
C SER A 759 27.97 -4.52 -7.97
N PHE A 760 27.47 -5.25 -6.95
CA PHE A 760 26.67 -6.47 -7.12
C PHE A 760 25.45 -6.22 -8.02
N GLN A 761 24.66 -5.18 -7.69
CA GLN A 761 23.42 -4.82 -8.39
C GLN A 761 23.69 -4.53 -9.88
N THR A 762 24.73 -3.75 -10.19
CA THR A 762 25.12 -3.44 -11.57
C THR A 762 25.39 -4.70 -12.38
N ASN A 763 26.18 -5.61 -11.83
CA ASN A 763 26.59 -6.83 -12.52
C ASN A 763 25.45 -7.86 -12.60
N LEU A 764 24.57 -7.91 -11.61
CA LEU A 764 23.36 -8.72 -11.66
C LEU A 764 22.43 -8.26 -12.79
N ILE A 765 22.13 -6.96 -12.88
CA ILE A 765 21.26 -6.43 -13.93
C ILE A 765 21.92 -6.58 -15.32
N ALA A 766 23.25 -6.48 -15.43
CA ALA A 766 23.95 -6.75 -16.67
C ALA A 766 23.78 -8.22 -17.14
N LEU A 767 23.79 -9.17 -16.20
CA LEU A 767 23.50 -10.59 -16.48
C LEU A 767 22.01 -10.80 -16.85
N TYR A 768 21.11 -10.28 -16.01
CA TYR A 768 19.66 -10.37 -16.22
C TYR A 768 19.20 -9.85 -17.58
N SER A 769 19.79 -8.76 -18.01
CA SER A 769 19.46 -8.10 -19.28
C SER A 769 20.15 -8.72 -20.52
N GLY A 770 21.09 -9.64 -20.36
CA GLY A 770 21.90 -10.18 -21.43
C GLY A 770 23.01 -9.25 -21.94
N VAL A 771 23.25 -8.12 -21.26
CA VAL A 771 24.38 -7.23 -21.52
C VAL A 771 25.70 -7.94 -21.16
N ALA A 772 25.80 -8.57 -20.00
CA ALA A 772 26.91 -9.44 -19.70
C ALA A 772 26.78 -10.76 -20.49
N LYS A 773 27.92 -11.32 -20.92
CA LYS A 773 27.92 -12.62 -21.59
C LYS A 773 27.59 -13.74 -20.59
N PRO A 774 26.94 -14.83 -21.00
CA PRO A 774 26.67 -15.96 -20.12
C PRO A 774 27.92 -16.53 -19.42
N SER A 775 29.08 -16.54 -20.09
CA SER A 775 30.35 -16.98 -19.50
C SER A 775 30.84 -16.13 -18.33
N SER A 776 30.29 -14.91 -18.13
CA SER A 776 30.63 -14.04 -16.99
C SER A 776 29.94 -14.50 -15.69
N PHE A 777 28.95 -15.39 -15.77
CA PHE A 777 28.19 -15.84 -14.59
C PHE A 777 29.08 -16.58 -13.58
N GLU A 778 30.02 -17.37 -14.01
CA GLU A 778 30.93 -18.11 -13.12
C GLU A 778 31.76 -17.14 -12.26
N ALA A 779 32.36 -16.13 -12.86
CA ALA A 779 33.11 -15.09 -12.15
C ALA A 779 32.21 -14.28 -11.21
N PHE A 780 31.01 -13.95 -11.66
CA PHE A 780 29.99 -13.29 -10.84
C PHE A 780 29.61 -14.14 -9.62
N SER A 781 29.30 -15.40 -9.84
CA SER A 781 28.91 -16.34 -8.78
C SER A 781 30.01 -16.48 -7.74
N PHE A 782 31.26 -16.64 -8.19
CA PHE A 782 32.41 -16.75 -7.30
C PHE A 782 32.61 -15.51 -6.42
N LYS A 783 32.45 -14.31 -7.00
CA LYS A 783 32.69 -13.04 -6.28
C LYS A 783 31.53 -12.66 -5.36
N PHE A 784 30.28 -12.83 -5.78
CA PHE A 784 29.12 -12.23 -5.15
C PHE A 784 28.14 -13.22 -4.52
N LEU A 785 28.17 -14.49 -4.88
CA LEU A 785 27.21 -15.49 -4.39
C LEU A 785 27.81 -16.42 -3.31
N GLY A 786 29.03 -16.16 -2.85
CA GLY A 786 29.74 -17.03 -1.90
C GLY A 786 29.08 -17.16 -0.54
N ASP A 787 28.55 -16.07 0.01
CA ASP A 787 27.85 -16.04 1.29
C ASP A 787 26.39 -15.60 1.11
N LYS A 788 25.45 -16.52 1.39
CA LYS A 788 24.02 -16.25 1.30
C LYS A 788 23.55 -15.19 2.30
N GLN A 789 24.17 -15.12 3.47
CA GLN A 789 23.80 -14.18 4.52
C GLN A 789 24.22 -12.74 4.18
N GLU A 790 25.30 -12.56 3.42
CA GLU A 790 25.72 -11.25 2.92
C GLU A 790 24.84 -10.73 1.76
N LEU A 791 24.18 -11.64 1.02
CA LEU A 791 23.31 -11.28 -0.09
C LEU A 791 21.99 -10.63 0.38
N LEU A 792 21.44 -11.06 1.50
CA LEU A 792 20.13 -10.64 1.99
C LEU A 792 20.08 -9.17 2.44
N PRO A 793 21.07 -8.63 3.16
CA PRO A 793 21.13 -7.21 3.50
C PRO A 793 21.44 -6.29 2.31
N LEU A 794 22.14 -6.80 1.28
CA LEU A 794 22.51 -6.03 0.07
C LEU A 794 21.33 -5.83 -0.89
N SER A 795 20.29 -6.65 -0.77
CA SER A 795 19.09 -6.52 -1.57
C SER A 795 18.09 -5.63 -0.84
N ASN A 796 17.69 -4.51 -1.47
CA ASN A 796 16.34 -4.10 -1.14
C ASN A 796 15.42 -5.31 -1.44
N THR A 797 14.39 -5.45 -0.65
CA THR A 797 13.49 -6.61 -0.74
C THR A 797 12.93 -6.85 -2.15
N LYS A 798 12.72 -5.80 -2.93
CA LYS A 798 12.22 -5.84 -4.33
C LYS A 798 13.25 -6.42 -5.30
N PHE A 799 14.51 -6.08 -5.10
CA PHE A 799 15.62 -6.55 -5.94
C PHE A 799 15.84 -8.07 -5.85
N PHE A 800 15.35 -8.69 -4.78
CA PHE A 800 15.39 -10.13 -4.57
C PHE A 800 14.75 -10.93 -5.73
N ALA A 801 13.66 -10.41 -6.31
CA ALA A 801 13.05 -11.03 -7.49
C ALA A 801 14.04 -11.14 -8.68
N PHE A 802 14.85 -10.10 -8.92
CA PHE A 802 15.85 -10.10 -10.00
C PHE A 802 17.03 -11.01 -9.71
N ILE A 803 17.38 -11.19 -8.42
CA ILE A 803 18.38 -12.19 -8.02
C ILE A 803 17.88 -13.58 -8.40
N LEU A 804 16.65 -13.92 -8.01
CA LEU A 804 16.06 -15.22 -8.30
C LEU A 804 15.89 -15.45 -9.82
N GLU A 805 15.36 -14.46 -10.56
CA GLU A 805 15.24 -14.56 -12.03
C GLU A 805 16.60 -14.84 -12.69
N THR A 806 17.65 -14.14 -12.25
CA THR A 806 19.01 -14.38 -12.80
C THR A 806 19.50 -15.77 -12.45
N LEU A 807 19.38 -16.22 -11.20
CA LEU A 807 19.81 -17.55 -10.77
C LEU A 807 19.13 -18.66 -11.57
N PHE A 808 17.81 -18.57 -11.75
CA PHE A 808 17.05 -19.58 -12.48
C PHE A 808 17.33 -19.55 -13.99
N ALA A 809 17.57 -18.36 -14.57
CA ALA A 809 18.00 -18.25 -15.96
C ALA A 809 19.37 -18.91 -16.22
N PHE A 810 20.25 -18.91 -15.20
CA PHE A 810 21.56 -19.57 -15.26
C PHE A 810 21.57 -20.98 -14.66
N LYS A 811 20.40 -21.64 -14.59
CA LYS A 811 20.24 -23.04 -14.12
C LYS A 811 20.71 -23.29 -12.68
N GLN A 812 20.71 -22.25 -11.83
CA GLN A 812 21.05 -22.37 -10.41
C GLN A 812 19.83 -22.68 -9.54
N GLN A 813 18.99 -23.62 -9.98
CA GLN A 813 17.71 -23.92 -9.36
C GLN A 813 17.86 -24.29 -7.87
N TYR A 814 18.78 -25.21 -7.55
CA TYR A 814 19.03 -25.62 -6.16
C TYR A 814 19.40 -24.41 -5.27
N PHE A 815 20.35 -23.61 -5.71
CA PHE A 815 20.83 -22.46 -4.95
C PHE A 815 19.72 -21.40 -4.77
N GLY A 816 18.96 -21.11 -5.83
CA GLY A 816 17.86 -20.14 -5.79
C GLY A 816 16.75 -20.53 -4.83
N ILE A 817 16.38 -21.82 -4.79
CA ILE A 817 15.37 -22.34 -3.86
C ILE A 817 15.88 -22.29 -2.41
N GLU A 818 17.13 -22.66 -2.15
CA GLU A 818 17.70 -22.53 -0.80
C GLU A 818 17.86 -21.06 -0.38
N LEU A 819 18.08 -20.13 -1.31
CA LEU A 819 18.12 -18.70 -1.01
C LEU A 819 16.74 -18.17 -0.58
N ILE A 820 15.64 -18.69 -1.14
CA ILE A 820 14.28 -18.39 -0.69
C ILE A 820 14.10 -18.81 0.78
N ARG A 821 14.58 -20.01 1.15
CA ARG A 821 14.54 -20.51 2.52
C ARG A 821 15.32 -19.60 3.48
N GLU A 822 16.53 -19.22 3.11
CA GLU A 822 17.37 -18.32 3.92
C GLU A 822 16.76 -16.92 4.07
N ALA A 823 16.14 -16.38 3.01
CA ALA A 823 15.43 -15.09 3.07
C ALA A 823 14.25 -15.13 4.05
N TYR A 824 13.51 -16.23 4.07
CA TYR A 824 12.41 -16.43 5.02
C TYR A 824 12.92 -16.49 6.47
N ARG A 825 13.99 -17.26 6.72
CA ARG A 825 14.63 -17.34 8.05
C ARG A 825 15.16 -15.99 8.50
N TYR A 826 15.79 -15.26 7.60
CA TYR A 826 16.30 -13.91 7.88
C TYR A 826 15.17 -12.95 8.26
N ASN A 827 14.06 -12.97 7.52
CA ASN A 827 12.89 -12.13 7.81
C ASN A 827 12.29 -12.45 9.19
N ARG A 828 12.13 -13.74 9.50
CA ARG A 828 11.66 -14.18 10.84
C ARG A 828 12.59 -13.74 11.96
N LYS A 829 13.90 -13.83 11.77
CA LYS A 829 14.88 -13.38 12.76
C LYS A 829 14.75 -11.87 13.04
N LEU A 830 14.56 -11.04 12.00
CA LEU A 830 14.31 -9.61 12.19
C LEU A 830 13.04 -9.35 13.03
N GLU A 831 11.99 -10.11 12.81
CA GLU A 831 10.75 -10.02 13.60
C GLU A 831 10.98 -10.42 15.06
N GLU A 832 11.67 -11.54 15.30
CA GLU A 832 11.99 -12.05 16.66
C GLU A 832 12.89 -11.07 17.44
N GLU A 833 13.85 -10.43 16.77
CA GLU A 833 14.72 -9.41 17.35
C GLU A 833 14.04 -8.04 17.50
N LYS A 834 12.74 -7.93 17.21
CA LYS A 834 11.95 -6.69 17.23
C LYS A 834 12.57 -5.58 16.35
N GLN A 835 13.36 -5.95 15.36
CA GLN A 835 13.90 -5.00 14.39
C GLN A 835 12.81 -4.56 13.44
N ALA A 836 12.75 -3.26 13.17
CA ALA A 836 11.74 -2.71 12.27
C ALA A 836 11.96 -3.22 10.83
N ASN A 837 11.11 -4.15 10.39
CA ASN A 837 11.02 -4.50 8.98
C ASN A 837 9.90 -3.65 8.35
N PRO A 838 10.21 -2.67 7.50
CA PRO A 838 9.19 -1.80 6.93
C PRO A 838 8.24 -2.53 5.97
N ASN A 839 8.66 -3.66 5.40
CA ASN A 839 7.89 -4.41 4.40
C ASN A 839 8.00 -5.93 4.60
N PRO A 840 7.42 -6.51 5.67
CA PRO A 840 7.55 -7.94 5.96
C PRO A 840 6.87 -8.84 4.91
N HIS A 841 5.98 -8.29 4.08
CA HIS A 841 5.20 -9.03 3.08
C HIS A 841 5.99 -9.40 1.81
N ILE A 842 7.00 -8.61 1.43
CA ILE A 842 7.61 -8.70 0.09
C ILE A 842 8.32 -10.03 -0.14
N PHE A 843 9.13 -10.49 0.81
CA PHE A 843 9.86 -11.77 0.65
C PHE A 843 8.92 -12.97 0.49
N PRO A 844 7.91 -13.18 1.35
CA PRO A 844 6.96 -14.26 1.16
C PRO A 844 6.21 -14.16 -0.17
N ILE A 845 5.75 -12.97 -0.56
CA ILE A 845 5.03 -12.77 -1.83
C ILE A 845 5.91 -13.15 -3.01
N ILE A 846 7.16 -12.70 -3.06
CA ILE A 846 8.10 -13.06 -4.12
C ILE A 846 8.30 -14.59 -4.15
N ALA A 847 8.47 -15.21 -3.00
CA ALA A 847 8.76 -16.63 -2.89
C ALA A 847 7.68 -17.52 -3.51
N ALA A 848 6.39 -17.18 -3.36
CA ALA A 848 5.29 -18.03 -3.84
C ALA A 848 5.31 -18.28 -5.35
N ASN A 849 5.60 -17.25 -6.16
CA ASN A 849 5.75 -17.42 -7.60
C ASN A 849 6.82 -18.47 -7.94
N TYR A 850 7.96 -18.41 -7.24
CA TYR A 850 9.07 -19.34 -7.50
C TYR A 850 8.83 -20.73 -6.90
N ILE A 851 8.06 -20.86 -5.84
CA ILE A 851 7.61 -22.15 -5.33
C ILE A 851 6.81 -22.88 -6.43
N ILE A 852 5.89 -22.21 -7.09
CA ILE A 852 5.14 -22.80 -8.20
C ILE A 852 6.05 -23.06 -9.41
N ARG A 853 6.85 -22.10 -9.80
CA ARG A 853 7.70 -22.20 -11.00
C ARG A 853 8.81 -23.24 -10.88
N GLU A 854 9.39 -23.35 -9.69
CA GLU A 854 10.63 -24.13 -9.49
C GLU A 854 10.42 -25.38 -8.64
N LEU A 855 9.70 -25.30 -7.51
CA LEU A 855 9.44 -26.49 -6.68
C LEU A 855 8.37 -27.38 -7.29
N LEU A 856 7.21 -26.83 -7.64
CA LEU A 856 6.20 -27.59 -8.37
C LEU A 856 6.64 -27.86 -9.81
N GLY A 857 7.40 -26.94 -10.40
CA GLY A 857 8.13 -27.10 -11.65
C GLY A 857 7.34 -26.71 -12.90
N ILE A 858 6.36 -25.81 -12.80
CA ILE A 858 5.52 -25.39 -13.93
C ILE A 858 5.89 -23.98 -14.41
N ARG A 859 6.21 -23.86 -15.71
CA ARG A 859 6.41 -22.57 -16.38
C ARG A 859 5.63 -22.54 -17.70
N ALA A 860 5.07 -21.39 -18.05
CA ALA A 860 4.46 -21.18 -19.35
C ALA A 860 5.48 -21.36 -20.49
N ALA A 861 5.18 -22.16 -21.47
CA ALA A 861 5.95 -22.28 -22.73
C ALA A 861 5.36 -21.38 -23.82
N VAL A 862 4.05 -21.16 -23.80
CA VAL A 862 3.32 -20.25 -24.69
C VAL A 862 2.39 -19.35 -23.86
N PRO A 863 1.99 -18.19 -24.38
CA PRO A 863 1.02 -17.32 -23.70
C PRO A 863 -0.29 -18.06 -23.36
N GLY A 864 -0.82 -17.81 -22.14
CA GLY A 864 -2.04 -18.45 -21.64
C GLY A 864 -1.86 -19.88 -21.11
N MET A 865 -0.60 -20.38 -21.04
CA MET A 865 -0.26 -21.70 -20.49
C MET A 865 -0.97 -22.89 -21.16
N GLY A 866 -1.29 -22.79 -22.45
CA GLY A 866 -1.74 -23.94 -23.23
C GLY A 866 -0.64 -24.98 -23.46
N GLN A 867 0.62 -24.57 -23.34
CA GLN A 867 1.80 -25.43 -23.31
C GLN A 867 2.68 -25.01 -22.13
N ILE A 868 3.21 -25.98 -21.37
CA ILE A 868 4.03 -25.71 -20.19
C ILE A 868 5.36 -26.47 -20.26
N TYR A 869 6.41 -25.84 -19.71
CA TYR A 869 7.61 -26.55 -19.30
C TYR A 869 7.40 -27.17 -17.93
N PHE A 870 7.87 -28.42 -17.77
CA PHE A 870 7.87 -29.09 -16.48
C PHE A 870 9.29 -29.44 -16.06
N ASN A 871 9.75 -28.81 -14.94
CA ASN A 871 11.10 -28.99 -14.40
C ASN A 871 11.13 -28.82 -12.88
N PRO A 872 10.71 -29.83 -12.10
CA PRO A 872 10.62 -29.73 -10.65
C PRO A 872 11.99 -29.72 -9.96
N ALA A 873 12.11 -29.05 -8.80
CA ALA A 873 13.33 -28.98 -8.00
C ALA A 873 13.50 -30.22 -7.11
N CYS A 874 13.68 -31.39 -7.72
CA CYS A 874 13.81 -32.70 -7.04
C CYS A 874 15.00 -32.79 -6.05
N ARG A 875 15.97 -31.88 -6.14
CA ARG A 875 17.11 -31.82 -5.22
C ARG A 875 16.79 -31.13 -3.90
N ASN A 876 15.76 -30.29 -3.89
CA ASN A 876 15.37 -29.50 -2.72
C ASN A 876 14.26 -30.20 -1.91
N VAL A 877 13.34 -30.88 -2.58
CA VAL A 877 12.22 -31.59 -1.96
C VAL A 877 12.02 -32.96 -2.65
N ARG A 878 11.37 -33.91 -1.98
CA ARG A 878 11.15 -35.26 -2.53
C ARG A 878 9.78 -35.44 -3.15
N SER A 879 8.85 -34.52 -2.90
CA SER A 879 7.54 -34.51 -3.54
C SER A 879 6.92 -33.12 -3.46
N ALA A 880 6.10 -32.81 -4.43
CA ALA A 880 5.21 -31.64 -4.38
C ALA A 880 3.90 -31.93 -5.09
N LYS A 881 2.85 -31.31 -4.61
CA LYS A 881 1.51 -31.32 -5.18
C LYS A 881 0.95 -29.90 -5.16
N GLY A 882 0.26 -29.54 -6.23
CA GLY A 882 -0.39 -28.25 -6.30
C GLY A 882 -1.49 -28.21 -7.33
N ARG A 883 -2.41 -27.28 -7.16
CA ARG A 883 -3.43 -26.90 -8.13
C ARG A 883 -3.19 -25.45 -8.51
N ILE A 884 -3.16 -25.16 -9.79
CA ILE A 884 -2.79 -23.86 -10.34
C ILE A 884 -3.86 -23.42 -11.32
N PRO A 885 -4.37 -22.20 -11.21
CA PRO A 885 -5.24 -21.59 -12.23
C PRO A 885 -4.44 -21.29 -13.49
N ASN A 886 -5.07 -21.36 -14.64
CA ASN A 886 -4.56 -20.78 -15.87
C ASN A 886 -5.69 -20.09 -16.64
N ALA A 887 -5.37 -19.44 -17.76
CA ALA A 887 -6.34 -18.67 -18.55
C ALA A 887 -7.53 -19.51 -19.06
N SER A 888 -7.36 -20.81 -19.22
CA SER A 888 -8.37 -21.74 -19.77
C SER A 888 -9.06 -22.61 -18.72
N GLY A 889 -8.58 -22.59 -17.47
CA GLY A 889 -9.10 -23.42 -16.40
C GLY A 889 -8.10 -23.67 -15.26
N ARG A 890 -7.79 -24.93 -15.00
CA ARG A 890 -6.86 -25.32 -13.92
C ARG A 890 -5.96 -26.49 -14.32
N ILE A 891 -4.78 -26.51 -13.71
CA ILE A 891 -3.82 -27.61 -13.78
C ILE A 891 -3.66 -28.16 -12.36
N VAL A 892 -3.84 -29.47 -12.17
CA VAL A 892 -3.50 -30.17 -10.94
C VAL A 892 -2.28 -31.04 -11.22
N LEU A 893 -1.24 -30.87 -10.46
CA LEU A 893 0.02 -31.58 -10.64
C LEU A 893 0.50 -32.16 -9.32
N GLU A 894 0.94 -33.42 -9.38
CA GLU A 894 1.58 -34.10 -8.27
C GLU A 894 2.81 -34.86 -8.81
N TRP A 895 3.92 -34.68 -8.15
CA TRP A 895 5.11 -35.48 -8.43
C TRP A 895 5.78 -35.97 -7.16
N LYS A 896 6.44 -37.11 -7.25
CA LYS A 896 7.15 -37.76 -6.16
C LYS A 896 8.41 -38.46 -6.68
N LEU A 897 9.52 -38.24 -6.02
CA LEU A 897 10.72 -39.00 -6.22
C LEU A 897 10.61 -40.37 -5.50
N THR A 898 10.76 -41.49 -6.22
CA THR A 898 10.71 -42.82 -5.65
C THR A 898 11.98 -43.14 -4.85
N GLU A 899 12.02 -44.32 -4.20
CA GLU A 899 13.24 -44.77 -3.48
C GLU A 899 14.39 -45.03 -4.44
N ASP A 900 14.08 -45.41 -5.68
CA ASP A 900 15.03 -45.65 -6.76
C ASP A 900 15.44 -44.35 -7.50
N GLU A 901 15.10 -43.19 -6.97
CA GLU A 901 15.33 -41.86 -7.55
C GLU A 901 14.64 -41.62 -8.91
N GLU A 902 13.57 -42.37 -9.19
CA GLU A 902 12.73 -42.15 -10.36
C GLU A 902 11.61 -41.15 -10.05
N LEU A 903 11.27 -40.29 -11.00
CA LEU A 903 10.23 -39.30 -10.85
C LEU A 903 8.88 -39.85 -11.29
N ALA A 904 7.96 -40.06 -10.34
CA ALA A 904 6.56 -40.36 -10.61
C ALA A 904 5.77 -39.04 -10.73
N VAL A 905 5.05 -38.86 -11.83
CA VAL A 905 4.32 -37.60 -12.13
C VAL A 905 2.87 -37.92 -12.48
N ASN A 906 1.96 -37.11 -11.90
CA ASN A 906 0.55 -37.12 -12.27
C ASN A 906 0.12 -35.69 -12.60
N ILE A 907 -0.39 -35.46 -13.82
CA ILE A 907 -0.90 -34.17 -14.27
C ILE A 907 -2.34 -34.34 -14.74
N ASP A 908 -3.25 -33.56 -14.18
CA ASP A 908 -4.65 -33.49 -14.57
C ASP A 908 -4.97 -32.04 -14.98
N SER A 909 -5.65 -31.87 -16.11
CA SER A 909 -6.08 -30.59 -16.61
C SER A 909 -7.51 -30.68 -17.16
N ASN A 910 -8.34 -29.69 -16.86
CA ASN A 910 -9.70 -29.61 -17.38
C ASN A 910 -9.77 -29.01 -18.81
N HIS A 911 -8.62 -28.75 -19.44
CA HIS A 911 -8.48 -28.25 -20.80
C HIS A 911 -7.29 -28.93 -21.49
N PRO A 912 -7.20 -28.86 -22.85
CA PRO A 912 -6.03 -29.36 -23.57
C PRO A 912 -4.74 -28.68 -23.08
N LEU A 913 -3.72 -29.47 -22.73
CA LEU A 913 -2.45 -29.01 -22.18
C LEU A 913 -1.30 -29.84 -22.80
N ASP A 914 -0.34 -29.15 -23.39
CA ASP A 914 0.92 -29.74 -23.83
C ASP A 914 1.98 -29.63 -22.73
N VAL A 915 2.66 -30.71 -22.40
CA VAL A 915 3.72 -30.74 -21.39
C VAL A 915 5.07 -31.01 -22.02
N LEU A 916 6.01 -30.10 -21.84
CA LEU A 916 7.40 -30.21 -22.27
C LEU A 916 8.29 -30.54 -21.05
N PRO A 917 8.68 -31.77 -20.82
CA PRO A 917 9.60 -32.11 -19.74
C PRO A 917 11.02 -31.60 -20.03
N MET A 918 11.63 -30.94 -19.02
CA MET A 918 12.96 -30.31 -19.11
C MET A 918 13.89 -30.86 -18.02
N PHE A 919 14.01 -32.17 -17.90
CA PHE A 919 14.89 -32.78 -16.89
C PHE A 919 16.31 -32.99 -17.39
N GLU A 920 17.30 -32.69 -16.56
CA GLU A 920 18.63 -33.20 -16.69
C GLU A 920 18.82 -34.27 -15.60
N GLY A 921 18.87 -35.54 -15.98
CA GLY A 921 19.33 -36.66 -15.12
C GLY A 921 18.27 -37.39 -14.27
N CYS A 922 16.99 -37.30 -14.56
CA CYS A 922 15.94 -38.15 -13.96
C CYS A 922 15.25 -39.02 -15.03
N HIS A 923 15.04 -40.30 -14.75
CA HIS A 923 14.16 -41.14 -15.56
C HIS A 923 12.72 -41.03 -15.06
N ILE A 924 11.76 -40.93 -15.96
CA ILE A 924 10.32 -40.87 -15.60
C ILE A 924 9.83 -42.31 -15.49
N ALA A 925 9.46 -42.75 -14.29
CA ALA A 925 8.84 -44.06 -14.05
C ALA A 925 7.33 -43.89 -13.94
N GLY A 926 6.59 -44.59 -14.79
CA GLY A 926 5.15 -44.80 -14.61
C GLY A 926 4.33 -43.53 -14.43
N SER A 927 4.29 -42.67 -15.41
CA SER A 927 3.48 -41.44 -15.37
C SER A 927 2.06 -41.70 -15.88
N THR A 928 1.05 -41.24 -15.12
CA THR A 928 -0.34 -41.11 -15.56
C THR A 928 -0.62 -39.66 -15.89
N PHE A 929 -0.86 -39.40 -17.17
CA PHE A 929 -1.26 -38.04 -17.63
C PHE A 929 -2.73 -38.12 -18.04
N ASN A 930 -3.58 -37.42 -17.33
CA ASN A 930 -4.99 -37.25 -17.71
C ASN A 930 -5.18 -35.83 -18.26
N LEU A 931 -4.76 -35.65 -19.49
CA LEU A 931 -4.75 -34.37 -20.19
C LEU A 931 -5.94 -34.36 -21.14
N GLY A 932 -7.12 -33.96 -20.69
CA GLY A 932 -8.36 -33.88 -21.47
C GLY A 932 -8.22 -34.00 -23.00
N ASN A 933 -8.04 -35.20 -23.50
CA ASN A 933 -7.99 -35.69 -24.89
C ASN A 933 -6.74 -35.39 -25.75
N TYR A 934 -5.73 -34.65 -25.37
CA TYR A 934 -4.50 -34.51 -26.19
C TYR A 934 -3.23 -34.33 -25.34
N VAL A 935 -2.30 -35.29 -25.42
CA VAL A 935 -0.93 -35.16 -24.93
C VAL A 935 0.02 -35.37 -26.11
N ASN A 936 0.90 -34.39 -26.35
CA ASN A 936 2.17 -34.65 -27.05
C ASN A 936 3.31 -34.53 -26.02
N LEU A 937 3.80 -35.67 -25.54
CA LEU A 937 5.07 -35.74 -24.84
C LEU A 937 6.17 -35.72 -25.94
N LEU A 938 6.83 -34.56 -26.10
CA LEU A 938 8.02 -34.50 -26.92
C LEU A 938 9.18 -35.13 -26.13
N ASP A 939 9.70 -36.23 -26.63
CA ASP A 939 10.86 -36.95 -26.08
C ASP A 939 12.09 -35.99 -26.09
N PRO A 940 12.72 -35.68 -24.95
CA PRO A 940 13.90 -34.83 -24.89
C PRO A 940 15.15 -35.45 -25.56
N ASP A 941 15.15 -36.75 -25.85
CA ASP A 941 16.27 -37.47 -26.53
C ASP A 941 16.21 -37.37 -28.07
N SER A 942 15.17 -36.79 -28.68
CA SER A 942 15.17 -36.50 -30.11
C SER A 942 16.00 -35.24 -30.37
N GLY A 943 17.29 -35.44 -30.61
CA GLY A 943 18.29 -34.39 -30.78
C GLY A 943 17.87 -33.25 -31.69
N GLY A 944 18.02 -32.03 -31.17
CA GLY A 944 18.29 -30.76 -31.84
C GLY A 944 17.75 -30.56 -33.27
N GLY A 945 16.45 -30.59 -33.46
CA GLY A 945 15.82 -30.08 -34.67
C GLY A 945 15.12 -28.74 -34.33
N GLN A 946 15.52 -27.67 -35.00
CA GLN A 946 14.74 -26.43 -35.00
C GLN A 946 13.27 -26.72 -35.36
N PRO A 947 12.28 -26.05 -34.80
CA PRO A 947 10.90 -26.23 -35.22
C PRO A 947 10.77 -25.80 -36.67
N GLU A 948 10.68 -26.75 -37.57
CA GLU A 948 10.22 -26.50 -38.93
C GLU A 948 8.78 -25.99 -38.88
N LYS A 949 8.57 -24.92 -39.61
CA LYS A 949 7.25 -24.32 -39.84
C LYS A 949 6.24 -25.39 -40.24
N ALA A 950 5.29 -25.67 -39.37
CA ALA A 950 4.07 -26.38 -39.78
C ALA A 950 3.25 -25.40 -40.62
N ALA A 951 3.50 -25.42 -41.92
CA ALA A 951 2.63 -24.83 -42.90
C ALA A 951 1.63 -25.85 -43.35
N GLU A 952 0.35 -25.48 -43.32
CA GLU A 952 -0.78 -25.95 -44.13
C GLU A 952 -1.10 -27.46 -44.12
N LYS A 953 -2.05 -27.83 -43.29
CA LYS A 953 -3.29 -28.49 -43.80
C LYS A 953 -4.43 -28.45 -42.83
#